data_350d3392e0f1591d5153b82a5e8d5de4
#
_entry.id   350d3392e0f1591d5153b82a5e8d5de4
#
_cell.length_a   1.000
_cell.length_b   1.000
_cell.length_c   1.000
_cell.angle_alpha   90.00
_cell.angle_beta   90.00
_cell.angle_gamma   90.00
#
_symmetry.space_group_name_H-M   'P 1'
#
loop_
_entity.id
_entity.type
_entity.pdbx_description
1 polymer ?
#
loop_
_entity_poly.entity_id
_entity_poly.type
_entity_poly.pdbx_seq_one_letter_code
_entity_poly.pdbx_strand_id
1 'polypeptide(L)'
;VPGALRVELHGDVLRVANTGSPLDRDGVQSLVALRASGKGDGTGPSHGVGRFGVGFTAVLAVSDDIELRSTTGSLAFSARRTREELASAGLGVPAVGAPTLRLAWATDERPADGFDTEVVLRLHPDLHGAGALALLTRFAAEAVDLLLELPALVSIEIDGTVLRRTERDLGNGLTEIGIGHTTWWQYTTATARWLVPVVDGRLQAVAGDVLRAPTRSDEELSLPAVLITDVPMQPDRRRILPGELPAHVARGYAAFVAALPRDQRLDMVPLPGFARSEVDAVLREALVDELRTQPWLPAAGDDAPDLVPTRATVLTGLTRELADALADVVPDLVDPRLSGPRLAPTLAAVDVHRIGLARLAELLGGHHREPSWWYTLYDALEPLVVDGITVEELAAVPVPLADGRTVTGPRTTVTGADLGALLGEAAAALDWVRLVHPDAVHPLLTRLGAERATAGDLLGDPALRARIEDVDYDDPAAATELASVVLGLVGLAGPDARPPWLGELPLPDTDGDLVPADELLLPGAPLTDVLDEDSPFATVDPALVARVGEEPLRALGVGWGFAVLRAELPTGPEHDLDDEDAWWQTLSDDPETLIAVRDLDLVDPARWPQALSLLADDPETAAALADRAGYTAWWLRRHATVAGVPLGRLRAPDDHTFAGLLDALDHPSASALAAALAPAAVDDTALAAVLLARLADPERTVTPDVVTRTHRLLGAAAARGVLDLDALDLPPQVRSLAGTTTEPDVALVLDRPHLGAVIPPERIVLGAFETAAALADLLDLPLASTAIAADVVGAGRESAWDREPGAVLACAALGLPLPSGPVVVHDELVVRFRGAVEGDVTVPWWVDEDGRTHCRRWRGGGA
;
A
#
# COMPACT_ATOMS: atom_id res chain seq x y z
N VAL A 1 26.26 55.43 48.37
CA VAL A 1 25.33 54.81 49.29
C VAL A 1 24.15 54.30 48.43
N PRO A 2 23.73 53.05 48.54
CA PRO A 2 22.54 52.57 47.83
C PRO A 2 21.31 53.43 48.13
N GLY A 3 20.56 53.86 47.15
CA GLY A 3 19.37 54.71 47.32
C GLY A 3 18.32 53.98 48.08
N ALA A 4 17.85 54.58 49.18
CA ALA A 4 16.70 54.13 49.99
C ALA A 4 15.67 55.23 50.12
N LEU A 5 14.40 54.84 50.08
CA LEU A 5 13.26 55.72 50.33
C LEU A 5 12.41 55.17 51.48
N ARG A 6 12.00 55.99 52.44
CA ARG A 6 11.04 55.60 53.47
C ARG A 6 9.84 56.53 53.42
N VAL A 7 8.69 55.97 53.44
CA VAL A 7 7.42 56.66 53.45
C VAL A 7 6.61 56.17 54.66
N GLU A 8 6.30 57.14 55.59
CA GLU A 8 5.58 56.83 56.82
C GLU A 8 4.40 57.82 57.03
N LEU A 9 3.29 57.32 57.50
CA LEU A 9 2.14 58.06 57.80
C LEU A 9 1.89 58.11 59.35
N HIS A 10 2.05 59.27 59.97
CA HIS A 10 1.80 59.43 61.37
C HIS A 10 0.60 60.46 61.63
N GLY A 11 -0.57 59.88 61.77
CA GLY A 11 -1.80 60.69 61.86
C GLY A 11 -2.08 61.44 60.53
N ASP A 12 -1.91 62.77 60.55
CA ASP A 12 -2.08 63.67 59.40
C ASP A 12 -0.75 64.13 58.79
N VAL A 13 0.41 63.49 59.17
CA VAL A 13 1.71 63.88 58.73
C VAL A 13 2.28 62.75 57.90
N LEU A 14 2.53 63.00 56.61
CA LEU A 14 3.22 62.16 55.71
C LEU A 14 4.72 62.51 55.69
N ARG A 15 5.59 61.52 55.96
CA ARG A 15 7.05 61.68 55.95
C ARG A 15 7.64 60.84 54.79
N VAL A 16 8.51 61.49 54.01
CA VAL A 16 9.22 60.84 52.89
C VAL A 16 10.70 61.14 53.03
N ALA A 17 11.45 60.18 53.52
CA ALA A 17 12.89 60.29 53.75
C ALA A 17 13.68 59.51 52.62
N ASN A 18 14.74 60.07 52.15
CA ASN A 18 15.62 59.40 51.13
C ASN A 18 17.11 59.54 51.46
N THR A 19 17.86 58.57 51.05
CA THR A 19 19.32 58.66 51.00
C THR A 19 19.75 59.30 49.66
N GLY A 20 20.89 59.95 49.62
CA GLY A 20 21.41 60.58 48.42
C GLY A 20 22.12 61.92 48.69
N SER A 21 22.14 62.81 47.75
CA SER A 21 22.76 64.11 47.92
C SER A 21 21.94 64.93 48.89
N PRO A 22 22.52 65.43 49.98
CA PRO A 22 21.82 66.37 50.87
C PRO A 22 21.47 67.69 50.16
N LEU A 23 20.50 68.45 50.74
CA LEU A 23 20.07 69.69 50.19
C LEU A 23 21.21 70.74 50.29
N ASP A 24 21.60 71.32 49.18
CA ASP A 24 22.57 72.39 49.08
C ASP A 24 21.95 73.75 48.80
N ARG A 25 22.75 74.77 48.69
CA ARG A 25 22.31 76.16 48.46
C ARG A 25 21.61 76.32 47.14
N ASP A 26 22.13 75.62 46.07
CA ASP A 26 21.58 75.69 44.73
C ASP A 26 20.24 74.97 44.65
N GLY A 27 20.09 73.86 45.38
CA GLY A 27 18.83 73.17 45.61
C GLY A 27 17.79 74.01 46.25
N VAL A 28 18.14 74.77 47.34
CA VAL A 28 17.24 75.72 48.01
C VAL A 28 16.79 76.80 47.03
N GLN A 29 17.72 77.36 46.29
CA GLN A 29 17.43 78.41 45.33
C GLN A 29 16.44 77.91 44.25
N SER A 30 16.68 76.70 43.77
CA SER A 30 15.78 76.06 42.79
C SER A 30 14.42 75.84 43.32
N LEU A 31 14.20 75.46 44.57
CA LEU A 31 12.92 75.27 45.22
C LEU A 31 12.12 76.59 45.39
N VAL A 32 12.80 77.70 45.71
CA VAL A 32 12.16 78.99 45.91
C VAL A 32 11.96 79.82 44.65
N ALA A 33 12.69 79.50 43.55
CA ALA A 33 12.67 80.22 42.28
C ALA A 33 11.40 79.82 41.47
N LEU A 34 10.90 80.67 40.62
CA LEU A 34 9.70 80.52 39.85
C LEU A 34 9.96 79.51 38.62
N ARG A 35 11.18 79.36 38.15
CA ARG A 35 11.59 78.54 36.99
C ARG A 35 13.10 78.35 36.92
N ALA A 36 13.83 78.31 38.02
CA ALA A 36 15.25 77.99 37.95
C ALA A 36 15.48 76.51 38.28
N SER A 37 16.17 75.79 37.34
CA SER A 37 16.73 74.49 37.61
C SER A 37 18.22 74.71 37.85
N GLY A 38 18.75 74.30 38.99
CA GLY A 38 20.16 74.33 39.31
C GLY A 38 21.05 73.33 38.48
N LYS A 39 20.43 72.65 37.57
CA LYS A 39 21.10 71.67 36.61
C LYS A 39 21.25 72.44 35.28
N GLY A 40 22.36 73.16 35.16
CA GLY A 40 22.68 74.00 34.01
C GLY A 40 22.84 73.21 32.70
N ASP A 41 22.93 73.93 31.58
CA ASP A 41 23.11 73.48 30.20
C ASP A 41 24.45 72.70 29.92
N GLY A 42 24.90 71.91 30.85
CA GLY A 42 26.12 71.12 30.73
C GLY A 42 25.86 69.97 29.80
N THR A 43 26.63 69.86 28.73
CA THR A 43 26.73 68.78 27.74
C THR A 43 27.32 67.47 28.28
N GLY A 44 27.07 67.15 29.55
CA GLY A 44 27.47 65.87 30.19
C GLY A 44 26.27 65.03 30.62
N PRO A 45 26.35 63.68 30.67
CA PRO A 45 25.27 62.84 31.11
C PRO A 45 24.95 63.11 32.57
N SER A 46 23.94 63.93 32.84
CA SER A 46 23.45 64.21 34.20
C SER A 46 22.50 63.06 34.60
N HIS A 47 22.96 62.27 35.55
CA HIS A 47 22.22 61.10 36.13
C HIS A 47 21.12 61.51 37.09
N GLY A 48 20.57 62.69 37.02
CA GLY A 48 19.58 63.18 37.95
C GLY A 48 18.20 63.39 37.36
N VAL A 49 17.18 62.86 38.01
CA VAL A 49 15.74 63.07 37.68
C VAL A 49 15.35 64.48 38.07
N GLY A 50 14.80 65.28 37.16
CA GLY A 50 14.25 66.60 37.47
C GLY A 50 14.83 67.76 36.67
N ARG A 51 14.69 67.78 35.39
CA ARG A 51 15.26 68.81 34.45
C ARG A 51 14.55 70.15 34.53
N PHE A 52 13.31 70.23 34.98
CA PHE A 52 12.47 71.46 34.86
C PHE A 52 12.13 72.15 36.19
N GLY A 53 12.57 71.61 37.35
CA GLY A 53 12.37 72.28 38.69
C GLY A 53 10.93 72.41 39.17
N VAL A 54 9.96 71.85 38.46
CA VAL A 54 8.53 71.89 38.75
C VAL A 54 7.99 70.73 39.56
N GLY A 55 8.77 69.65 39.69
CA GLY A 55 8.29 68.40 40.34
C GLY A 55 7.92 68.61 41.83
N PHE A 56 8.75 69.37 42.54
CA PHE A 56 8.48 69.58 43.97
C PHE A 56 7.23 70.39 44.25
N THR A 57 6.77 71.25 43.33
CA THR A 57 5.52 72.00 43.47
C THR A 57 4.27 71.10 43.56
N ALA A 58 4.37 69.83 43.17
CA ALA A 58 3.27 68.86 43.30
C ALA A 58 2.89 68.58 44.76
N VAL A 59 3.80 68.87 45.75
CA VAL A 59 3.50 68.67 47.15
C VAL A 59 2.40 69.63 47.64
N LEU A 60 2.19 70.74 46.93
CA LEU A 60 1.13 71.70 47.22
C LEU A 60 -0.29 71.16 47.00
N ALA A 61 -0.42 70.11 46.25
CA ALA A 61 -1.68 69.41 46.08
C ALA A 61 -2.17 68.65 47.34
N VAL A 62 -1.26 68.41 48.27
CA VAL A 62 -1.52 67.55 49.45
C VAL A 62 -1.21 68.29 50.76
N SER A 63 -0.39 69.40 50.74
CA SER A 63 0.05 70.08 51.94
C SER A 63 0.29 71.57 51.73
N ASP A 64 -0.12 72.43 52.73
CA ASP A 64 0.24 73.79 52.82
C ASP A 64 1.34 74.09 53.89
N ASP A 65 1.71 73.07 54.66
CA ASP A 65 2.77 73.09 55.64
C ASP A 65 3.80 71.97 55.33
N ILE A 66 4.98 72.34 54.82
CA ILE A 66 5.98 71.48 54.29
C ILE A 66 7.31 71.74 55.01
N GLU A 67 7.89 70.72 55.58
CA GLU A 67 9.28 70.76 56.08
C GLU A 67 10.21 69.95 55.14
N LEU A 68 11.32 70.52 54.80
CA LEU A 68 12.39 69.90 54.11
C LEU A 68 13.58 69.78 55.01
N ARG A 69 13.81 68.61 55.58
CA ARG A 69 14.88 68.33 56.52
C ARG A 69 16.07 67.75 55.74
N SER A 70 17.24 68.24 56.02
CA SER A 70 18.46 67.69 55.41
C SER A 70 19.61 67.70 56.46
N THR A 71 20.59 66.84 56.21
CA THR A 71 21.80 66.73 57.01
C THR A 71 22.64 67.99 56.92
N THR A 72 22.47 68.85 55.92
CA THR A 72 23.15 70.14 55.73
C THR A 72 22.39 71.35 56.28
N GLY A 73 21.12 71.16 56.60
CA GLY A 73 20.28 72.22 57.18
C GLY A 73 18.79 72.05 56.69
N SER A 74 17.86 72.48 57.46
CA SER A 74 16.43 72.24 57.27
C SER A 74 15.64 73.54 57.09
N LEU A 75 14.56 73.45 56.29
CA LEU A 75 13.70 74.53 55.92
C LEU A 75 12.23 74.13 56.11
N ALA A 76 11.42 75.12 56.48
CA ALA A 76 9.98 74.98 56.48
C ALA A 76 9.33 75.98 55.51
N PHE A 77 8.23 75.54 54.90
CA PHE A 77 7.38 76.30 54.02
C PHE A 77 5.95 76.24 54.62
N SER A 78 5.27 77.37 54.78
CA SER A 78 3.90 77.39 55.35
C SER A 78 3.08 78.48 54.68
N ALA A 79 1.95 78.09 54.11
CA ALA A 79 0.97 79.07 53.61
C ALA A 79 0.42 79.98 54.71
N ARG A 80 0.24 79.41 55.89
CA ARG A 80 -0.22 80.21 57.06
C ARG A 80 0.85 81.23 57.46
N ARG A 81 2.10 80.84 57.70
CA ARG A 81 3.18 81.77 58.03
C ARG A 81 3.42 82.79 56.93
N THR A 82 3.32 82.38 55.66
CA THR A 82 3.41 83.30 54.50
C THR A 82 2.36 84.39 54.55
N ARG A 83 1.12 84.01 54.91
CA ARG A 83 -0.01 84.96 55.10
C ARG A 83 0.25 85.96 56.25
N GLU A 84 0.74 85.49 57.43
CA GLU A 84 1.14 86.26 58.52
C GLU A 84 2.23 87.31 58.22
N GLU A 85 3.27 86.87 57.50
CA GLU A 85 4.36 87.74 57.09
C GLU A 85 3.88 88.82 56.10
N LEU A 86 3.06 88.45 55.14
CA LEU A 86 2.49 89.32 54.15
C LEU A 86 1.60 90.40 54.88
N ALA A 87 0.83 89.96 55.84
CA ALA A 87 -0.01 90.89 56.68
C ALA A 87 0.83 91.79 57.52
N SER A 88 1.94 91.34 58.18
CA SER A 88 2.89 92.10 58.92
C SER A 88 3.63 93.12 58.06
N ALA A 89 3.94 92.82 56.85
CA ALA A 89 4.56 93.73 55.88
C ALA A 89 3.58 94.66 55.22
N GLY A 90 2.28 94.68 55.60
CA GLY A 90 1.23 95.53 55.02
C GLY A 90 0.88 95.11 53.54
N LEU A 91 1.25 93.91 53.10
CA LEU A 91 0.96 93.39 51.76
C LEU A 91 -0.35 92.60 51.77
N GLY A 92 -1.18 92.78 50.78
CA GLY A 92 -2.40 92.01 50.61
C GLY A 92 -2.08 90.55 50.16
N VAL A 93 -2.87 89.58 50.62
CA VAL A 93 -2.78 88.25 50.12
C VAL A 93 -3.33 88.14 48.69
N PRO A 94 -2.63 87.53 47.71
CA PRO A 94 -3.13 87.37 46.34
C PRO A 94 -4.43 86.57 46.28
N ALA A 95 -5.32 86.85 45.33
CA ALA A 95 -6.60 86.18 45.21
C ALA A 95 -6.46 84.64 44.97
N VAL A 96 -5.36 84.21 44.48
CA VAL A 96 -5.01 82.80 44.28
C VAL A 96 -4.42 82.08 45.50
N GLY A 97 -4.37 82.75 46.66
CA GLY A 97 -3.80 82.24 47.93
C GLY A 97 -2.37 82.68 48.18
N ALA A 98 -1.84 82.45 49.41
CA ALA A 98 -0.48 82.69 49.77
C ALA A 98 0.54 81.75 49.03
N PRO A 99 1.62 82.25 48.44
CA PRO A 99 2.63 81.45 47.73
C PRO A 99 3.48 80.62 48.71
N THR A 100 3.08 79.42 49.04
CA THR A 100 3.67 78.57 50.11
C THR A 100 5.13 78.35 49.95
N LEU A 101 5.64 78.03 48.74
CA LEU A 101 7.05 77.71 48.47
C LEU A 101 7.95 78.93 48.16
N ARG A 102 7.52 80.23 48.55
CA ARG A 102 8.30 81.41 48.22
C ARG A 102 9.02 81.92 49.46
N LEU A 103 8.56 81.70 50.62
CA LEU A 103 9.21 82.05 51.83
C LEU A 103 9.60 80.79 52.59
N ALA A 104 10.90 80.70 52.90
CA ALA A 104 11.47 79.56 53.60
C ALA A 104 11.95 80.03 54.99
N TRP A 105 11.68 79.25 55.98
CA TRP A 105 12.12 79.46 57.35
C TRP A 105 13.12 78.34 57.74
N ALA A 106 14.29 78.67 58.28
CA ALA A 106 15.18 77.71 58.83
C ALA A 106 14.55 76.97 60.02
N THR A 107 14.79 75.69 60.12
CA THR A 107 14.40 74.88 61.29
C THR A 107 15.60 74.03 61.75
N ASP A 108 15.60 73.68 63.06
CA ASP A 108 16.64 72.87 63.69
C ASP A 108 16.34 71.33 63.56
N GLU A 109 15.24 71.01 62.90
CA GLU A 109 14.84 69.67 62.68
C GLU A 109 15.82 68.87 61.78
N ARG A 110 16.00 67.56 61.98
CA ARG A 110 16.91 66.72 61.27
C ARG A 110 16.11 65.66 60.54
N PRO A 111 16.59 65.13 59.37
CA PRO A 111 15.98 63.99 58.72
C PRO A 111 16.00 62.79 59.65
N ALA A 112 15.19 61.76 59.36
CA ALA A 112 15.21 60.49 60.06
C ALA A 112 16.59 59.86 60.03
N ASP A 113 16.98 59.13 61.07
CA ASP A 113 18.28 58.51 61.19
C ASP A 113 18.58 57.59 60.00
N GLY A 114 19.78 57.79 59.41
CA GLY A 114 20.23 57.00 58.23
C GLY A 114 19.79 57.55 56.87
N PHE A 115 19.06 58.73 56.87
CA PHE A 115 18.65 59.43 55.65
C PHE A 115 19.31 60.76 55.51
N ASP A 116 19.56 61.21 54.28
CA ASP A 116 20.18 62.48 53.98
C ASP A 116 19.22 63.66 53.86
N THR A 117 17.96 63.35 53.44
CA THR A 117 16.89 64.25 53.19
C THR A 117 15.57 63.63 53.60
N GLU A 118 14.66 64.45 54.22
CA GLU A 118 13.30 64.04 54.58
C GLU A 118 12.37 65.18 54.20
N VAL A 119 11.27 64.91 53.51
CA VAL A 119 10.16 65.79 53.26
C VAL A 119 9.01 65.45 54.24
N VAL A 120 8.57 66.39 55.04
CA VAL A 120 7.49 66.18 55.99
C VAL A 120 6.31 67.05 55.52
N LEU A 121 5.19 66.42 55.25
CA LEU A 121 3.99 67.05 54.75
C LEU A 121 2.84 66.93 55.76
N ARG A 122 2.38 68.08 56.30
CA ARG A 122 1.12 68.09 57.02
C ARG A 122 -0.01 68.10 55.97
N LEU A 123 -0.74 67.02 55.89
CA LEU A 123 -1.76 66.81 54.86
C LEU A 123 -2.93 67.81 55.06
N HIS A 124 -3.56 68.22 53.97
CA HIS A 124 -4.78 69.00 54.00
C HIS A 124 -5.91 68.28 54.81
N PRO A 125 -6.81 68.97 55.50
CA PRO A 125 -7.85 68.32 56.29
C PRO A 125 -8.78 67.40 55.53
N ASP A 126 -8.99 67.63 54.24
CA ASP A 126 -9.78 66.80 53.34
C ASP A 126 -9.05 65.43 52.97
N LEU A 127 -7.75 65.34 53.17
CA LEU A 127 -6.94 64.19 53.01
C LEU A 127 -6.67 63.37 54.29
N HIS A 128 -7.26 63.84 55.47
CA HIS A 128 -7.04 63.08 56.68
C HIS A 128 -7.76 61.74 56.71
N GLY A 129 -7.25 60.82 57.53
CA GLY A 129 -7.81 59.50 57.72
C GLY A 129 -7.84 58.62 56.41
N ALA A 130 -9.00 58.37 55.86
CA ALA A 130 -9.15 57.52 54.67
C ALA A 130 -8.41 58.09 53.44
N GLY A 131 -8.33 59.44 53.29
CA GLY A 131 -7.59 60.07 52.19
C GLY A 131 -6.08 59.83 52.27
N ALA A 132 -5.49 59.93 53.45
CA ALA A 132 -4.07 59.67 53.71
C ALA A 132 -3.74 58.22 53.46
N LEU A 133 -4.58 57.25 53.90
CA LEU A 133 -4.41 55.84 53.62
C LEU A 133 -4.52 55.52 52.13
N ALA A 134 -5.44 56.20 51.41
CA ALA A 134 -5.56 56.01 49.96
C ALA A 134 -4.32 56.48 49.18
N LEU A 135 -3.72 57.61 49.63
CA LEU A 135 -2.41 58.04 49.05
C LEU A 135 -1.32 57.06 49.29
N LEU A 136 -1.18 56.51 50.50
CA LEU A 136 -0.17 55.51 50.84
C LEU A 136 -0.39 54.21 50.07
N THR A 137 -1.64 53.72 49.96
CA THR A 137 -2.00 52.52 49.17
C THR A 137 -1.64 52.70 47.72
N ARG A 138 -1.96 53.85 47.12
CA ARG A 138 -1.59 54.15 45.73
C ARG A 138 -0.10 54.21 45.55
N PHE A 139 0.65 54.85 46.46
CA PHE A 139 2.11 54.87 46.43
C PHE A 139 2.69 53.43 46.56
N ALA A 140 2.13 52.59 47.41
CA ALA A 140 2.53 51.23 47.58
C ALA A 140 2.33 50.42 46.31
N ALA A 141 1.24 50.64 45.54
CA ALA A 141 0.97 50.01 44.25
C ALA A 141 1.98 50.44 43.19
N GLU A 142 2.52 51.64 43.25
CA GLU A 142 3.53 52.16 42.30
C GLU A 142 4.98 51.87 42.71
N ALA A 143 5.20 51.35 43.93
CA ALA A 143 6.55 51.16 44.49
C ALA A 143 7.43 50.19 43.72
N VAL A 144 6.83 49.12 43.13
CA VAL A 144 7.53 48.17 42.26
C VAL A 144 7.99 48.87 40.99
N ASP A 145 7.14 49.65 40.34
CA ASP A 145 7.48 50.41 39.14
C ASP A 145 8.60 51.40 39.42
N LEU A 146 8.58 52.16 40.53
CA LEU A 146 9.64 53.06 40.91
C LEU A 146 11.00 52.35 41.09
N LEU A 147 11.00 51.16 41.68
CA LEU A 147 12.22 50.36 41.83
C LEU A 147 12.76 49.82 40.49
N LEU A 148 11.87 49.62 39.51
CA LEU A 148 12.29 49.24 38.14
C LEU A 148 12.83 50.45 37.36
N GLU A 149 12.09 51.58 37.45
CA GLU A 149 12.39 52.84 36.72
C GLU A 149 13.67 53.52 37.17
N LEU A 150 13.94 53.50 38.48
CA LEU A 150 15.03 54.21 39.12
C LEU A 150 16.12 53.27 39.67
N PRO A 151 17.09 52.84 38.87
CA PRO A 151 18.09 51.85 39.30
C PRO A 151 18.91 52.25 40.51
N ALA A 152 19.08 53.56 40.72
CA ALA A 152 19.80 54.05 41.90
C ALA A 152 19.05 53.82 43.22
N LEU A 153 17.71 53.61 43.14
CA LEU A 153 16.84 53.30 44.26
C LEU A 153 16.82 51.78 44.48
N VAL A 154 17.35 51.32 45.63
CA VAL A 154 17.43 49.87 45.90
C VAL A 154 16.44 49.37 46.93
N SER A 155 15.82 50.29 47.69
CA SER A 155 14.78 49.91 48.65
C SER A 155 13.75 51.05 48.89
N ILE A 156 12.49 50.60 49.04
CA ILE A 156 11.37 51.48 49.50
C ILE A 156 10.77 50.80 50.71
N GLU A 157 10.70 51.58 51.80
CA GLU A 157 10.03 51.19 53.04
C GLU A 157 8.72 51.97 53.13
N ILE A 158 7.58 51.32 53.36
CA ILE A 158 6.25 51.89 53.48
C ILE A 158 5.64 51.35 54.73
N ASP A 159 5.45 52.22 55.73
CA ASP A 159 4.90 51.89 57.08
C ASP A 159 5.50 50.61 57.65
N GLY A 160 6.89 50.47 57.58
CA GLY A 160 7.64 49.31 58.07
C GLY A 160 7.70 48.14 57.16
N THR A 161 6.95 48.12 56.02
CA THR A 161 7.09 47.09 54.98
C THR A 161 8.18 47.50 54.00
N VAL A 162 9.22 46.70 53.91
CA VAL A 162 10.37 46.98 53.02
C VAL A 162 10.30 46.17 51.71
N LEU A 163 10.20 46.89 50.63
CA LEU A 163 10.46 46.34 49.27
C LEU A 163 11.93 46.59 48.90
N ARG A 164 12.61 45.57 48.52
CA ARG A 164 14.03 45.65 48.12
C ARG A 164 14.23 45.13 46.71
N ARG A 165 14.94 45.87 45.91
CA ARG A 165 15.44 45.48 44.63
C ARG A 165 16.74 44.67 44.80
N THR A 166 16.74 43.47 44.19
CA THR A 166 17.91 42.62 44.08
C THR A 166 18.25 42.44 42.62
N GLU A 167 19.55 42.30 42.35
CA GLU A 167 20.01 42.03 40.95
C GLU A 167 20.85 40.77 40.96
N ARG A 168 20.66 39.97 39.91
CA ARG A 168 21.45 38.77 39.63
C ARG A 168 21.79 38.73 38.15
N ASP A 169 23.06 38.64 37.81
CA ASP A 169 23.49 38.42 36.40
C ASP A 169 23.08 37.01 35.94
N LEU A 170 22.36 36.93 34.84
CA LEU A 170 21.99 35.66 34.20
C LEU A 170 22.92 35.28 33.02
N GLY A 171 23.86 36.14 32.69
CA GLY A 171 24.69 36.03 31.51
C GLY A 171 24.05 36.62 30.25
N ASN A 172 24.78 36.65 29.15
CA ASN A 172 24.32 37.17 27.86
C ASN A 172 23.73 38.60 27.91
N GLY A 173 24.10 39.41 28.91
CA GLY A 173 23.58 40.78 29.12
C GLY A 173 22.22 40.85 29.81
N LEU A 174 21.65 39.72 30.22
CA LEU A 174 20.42 39.66 31.03
C LEU A 174 20.71 39.80 32.52
N THR A 175 19.93 40.60 33.18
CA THR A 175 19.93 40.77 34.63
C THR A 175 18.57 40.40 35.19
N GLU A 176 18.50 39.55 36.17
CA GLU A 176 17.30 39.30 36.94
C GLU A 176 17.15 40.36 38.01
N ILE A 177 15.97 40.99 38.02
CA ILE A 177 15.56 41.99 39.02
C ILE A 177 14.47 41.35 39.88
N GLY A 178 14.75 41.16 41.14
CA GLY A 178 13.76 40.72 42.15
C GLY A 178 13.25 41.90 42.98
N ILE A 179 11.93 42.05 43.11
CA ILE A 179 11.30 43.08 43.97
C ILE A 179 10.14 42.43 44.71
N GLY A 180 10.29 42.21 46.03
CA GLY A 180 9.27 41.50 46.79
C GLY A 180 8.99 40.10 46.28
N HIS A 181 7.81 39.86 45.73
CA HIS A 181 7.42 38.59 45.12
C HIS A 181 7.46 38.58 43.59
N THR A 182 7.87 39.70 42.96
CA THR A 182 7.95 39.84 41.53
C THR A 182 9.38 39.65 41.01
N THR A 183 9.49 38.98 39.89
CA THR A 183 10.78 38.78 39.21
C THR A 183 10.68 39.31 37.78
N TRP A 184 11.72 40.00 37.35
CA TRP A 184 11.82 40.60 36.03
C TRP A 184 13.18 40.25 35.41
N TRP A 185 13.20 40.02 34.13
CA TRP A 185 14.46 39.97 33.38
C TRP A 185 14.62 41.27 32.62
N GLN A 186 15.79 41.88 32.85
CA GLN A 186 16.17 43.15 32.23
C GLN A 186 17.31 42.97 31.27
N TYR A 187 17.21 43.61 30.12
CA TYR A 187 18.32 43.79 29.17
C TYR A 187 18.52 45.27 28.87
N THR A 188 19.78 45.71 28.89
CA THR A 188 20.10 47.11 28.70
C THR A 188 20.81 47.33 27.38
N THR A 189 20.24 48.14 26.51
CA THR A 189 20.88 48.59 25.26
C THR A 189 21.49 49.96 25.44
N ALA A 190 22.07 50.50 24.38
CA ALA A 190 22.58 51.90 24.43
C ALA A 190 21.48 52.96 24.60
N THR A 191 20.26 52.65 24.23
CA THR A 191 19.14 53.59 24.16
C THR A 191 17.96 53.30 25.06
N ALA A 192 17.89 52.04 25.56
CA ALA A 192 16.73 51.57 26.32
C ALA A 192 17.07 50.47 27.32
N ARG A 193 16.22 50.29 28.30
CA ARG A 193 16.11 49.12 29.16
C ARG A 193 14.80 48.40 28.85
N TRP A 194 14.91 47.14 28.47
CA TRP A 194 13.80 46.26 28.18
C TRP A 194 13.61 45.31 29.35
N LEU A 195 12.39 45.24 29.88
CA LEU A 195 12.08 44.37 31.00
C LEU A 195 10.85 43.51 30.70
N VAL A 196 10.93 42.26 31.14
CA VAL A 196 9.83 41.30 31.00
C VAL A 196 9.58 40.63 32.34
N PRO A 197 8.33 40.53 32.82
CA PRO A 197 8.01 39.79 34.04
C PRO A 197 8.25 38.31 33.83
N VAL A 198 8.66 37.64 34.90
CA VAL A 198 8.91 36.17 34.90
C VAL A 198 8.11 35.56 36.05
N VAL A 199 7.30 34.55 35.70
CA VAL A 199 6.52 33.76 36.66
C VAL A 199 6.87 32.28 36.46
N ASP A 200 7.23 31.61 37.51
CA ASP A 200 7.63 30.19 37.50
C ASP A 200 8.69 29.84 36.39
N GLY A 201 9.63 30.74 36.18
CA GLY A 201 10.68 30.60 35.17
C GLY A 201 10.24 30.85 33.72
N ARG A 202 9.01 31.25 33.48
CA ARG A 202 8.48 31.60 32.16
C ARG A 202 8.25 33.08 32.01
N LEU A 203 8.55 33.59 30.81
CA LEU A 203 8.27 34.99 30.44
C LEU A 203 6.76 35.21 30.37
N GLN A 204 6.36 36.36 30.85
CA GLN A 204 4.98 36.83 30.71
C GLN A 204 4.97 38.07 29.80
N ALA A 205 4.55 37.89 28.56
CA ALA A 205 4.44 39.03 27.67
C ALA A 205 3.47 40.08 28.25
N VAL A 206 3.88 41.33 28.23
CA VAL A 206 3.09 42.46 28.76
C VAL A 206 1.95 42.72 27.75
N ALA A 207 0.71 42.74 28.27
CA ALA A 207 -0.47 42.98 27.43
C ALA A 207 -0.65 44.47 27.05
N GLY A 208 0.10 45.32 27.67
CA GLY A 208 0.10 46.77 27.47
C GLY A 208 0.70 47.50 28.65
N ASP A 209 1.41 48.57 28.39
CA ASP A 209 2.03 49.49 29.36
C ASP A 209 2.07 50.88 28.74
N VAL A 210 2.78 51.78 29.38
CA VAL A 210 3.08 53.12 28.85
C VAL A 210 4.59 53.29 28.65
N LEU A 211 4.97 54.19 27.81
CA LEU A 211 6.35 54.59 27.70
C LEU A 211 6.86 55.17 29.01
N ARG A 212 8.03 54.70 29.50
CA ARG A 212 8.66 55.16 30.73
C ARG A 212 9.92 55.95 30.38
N ALA A 213 9.94 57.27 30.76
CA ALA A 213 11.01 58.20 30.42
C ALA A 213 11.53 59.04 31.62
N PRO A 214 12.30 58.50 32.53
CA PRO A 214 12.31 57.12 33.04
C PRO A 214 11.03 56.73 33.78
N THR A 215 10.23 57.72 34.24
CA THR A 215 8.93 57.47 34.89
C THR A 215 7.81 57.33 33.87
N ARG A 216 6.69 56.76 34.32
CA ARG A 216 5.50 56.54 33.48
C ARG A 216 5.02 57.82 32.79
N SER A 217 4.72 57.68 31.51
CA SER A 217 4.08 58.73 30.68
C SER A 217 2.60 58.40 30.38
N ASP A 218 1.90 59.24 29.62
CA ASP A 218 0.56 58.98 29.09
C ASP A 218 0.62 58.32 27.68
N GLU A 219 1.81 58.02 27.19
CA GLU A 219 1.98 57.35 25.87
C GLU A 219 1.75 55.85 26.02
N GLU A 220 0.56 55.41 25.69
CA GLU A 220 0.19 54.00 25.75
C GLU A 220 0.93 53.17 24.71
N LEU A 221 1.44 52.02 25.15
CA LEU A 221 2.16 51.07 24.33
C LEU A 221 1.47 49.69 24.37
N SER A 222 1.59 48.94 23.24
CA SER A 222 1.13 47.57 23.13
C SER A 222 2.31 46.58 22.87
N LEU A 223 3.48 46.93 23.41
CA LEU A 223 4.68 46.13 23.31
C LEU A 223 4.68 44.93 24.26
N PRO A 224 5.30 43.78 23.89
CA PRO A 224 5.35 42.59 24.75
C PRO A 224 6.30 42.74 25.95
N ALA A 225 7.08 43.78 26.03
CA ALA A 225 8.01 44.09 27.12
C ALA A 225 7.85 45.54 27.59
N VAL A 226 8.18 45.80 28.86
CA VAL A 226 8.23 47.15 29.42
C VAL A 226 9.44 47.87 28.82
N LEU A 227 9.22 49.07 28.33
CA LEU A 227 10.23 49.94 27.77
C LEU A 227 10.53 51.10 28.71
N ILE A 228 11.79 51.22 29.16
CA ILE A 228 12.31 52.38 29.90
C ILE A 228 13.43 53.02 29.07
N THR A 229 13.28 54.28 28.72
CA THR A 229 14.21 54.97 27.84
C THR A 229 14.34 56.45 28.23
N ASP A 230 15.37 57.12 27.72
CA ASP A 230 15.58 58.57 27.93
C ASP A 230 15.28 59.29 26.64
N VAL A 231 14.02 59.58 26.41
CA VAL A 231 13.53 60.33 25.25
C VAL A 231 13.09 61.73 25.67
N PRO A 232 13.23 62.73 24.80
CA PRO A 232 12.78 64.10 25.11
C PRO A 232 11.28 64.17 25.37
N MET A 233 10.92 64.54 26.59
CA MET A 233 9.51 64.67 27.04
C MET A 233 9.09 66.12 27.16
N GLN A 234 7.79 66.37 27.05
CA GLN A 234 7.21 67.65 27.39
C GLN A 234 7.47 67.96 28.86
N PRO A 235 7.38 69.25 29.31
CA PRO A 235 7.70 69.68 30.69
C PRO A 235 6.89 68.96 31.75
N ASP A 236 5.65 68.50 31.41
CA ASP A 236 4.77 67.74 32.30
C ASP A 236 5.07 66.27 32.36
N ARG A 237 6.02 65.80 31.53
CA ARG A 237 6.46 64.42 31.34
C ARG A 237 5.33 63.46 30.95
N ARG A 238 4.21 63.96 30.43
CA ARG A 238 3.09 63.11 30.01
C ARG A 238 3.25 62.60 28.61
N ARG A 239 3.86 63.39 27.70
CA ARG A 239 4.02 63.07 26.30
C ARG A 239 5.41 63.35 25.77
N ILE A 240 5.82 62.66 24.69
CA ILE A 240 7.04 62.98 23.98
C ILE A 240 6.95 64.35 23.34
N LEU A 241 8.08 65.03 23.17
CA LEU A 241 8.14 66.31 22.45
C LEU A 241 7.67 66.11 21.00
N PRO A 242 6.79 66.95 20.45
CA PRO A 242 6.31 66.85 19.09
C PRO A 242 7.47 66.81 18.06
N GLY A 243 7.44 65.85 17.15
CA GLY A 243 8.45 65.63 16.13
C GLY A 243 9.61 64.70 16.51
N GLU A 244 9.69 64.31 17.76
CA GLU A 244 10.69 63.34 18.26
C GLU A 244 10.12 61.93 18.35
N LEU A 245 10.10 61.17 17.19
CA LEU A 245 9.62 59.80 17.18
C LEU A 245 10.73 58.83 17.59
N PRO A 246 10.49 57.92 18.55
CA PRO A 246 11.53 57.16 19.22
C PRO A 246 11.97 55.88 18.45
N ALA A 247 11.92 55.85 17.12
CA ALA A 247 12.26 54.67 16.34
C ALA A 247 13.68 54.11 16.65
N HIS A 248 14.61 55.00 17.00
CA HIS A 248 15.99 54.62 17.34
C HIS A 248 16.10 53.79 18.62
N VAL A 249 15.08 53.78 19.47
CA VAL A 249 15.02 53.01 20.70
C VAL A 249 14.88 51.52 20.43
N ALA A 250 14.40 51.12 19.24
CA ALA A 250 14.26 49.75 18.83
C ALA A 250 15.63 49.04 18.64
N ARG A 251 16.71 49.81 18.45
CA ARG A 251 18.04 49.22 18.25
C ARG A 251 18.48 48.39 19.43
N GLY A 252 18.90 47.17 19.14
CA GLY A 252 19.33 46.19 20.14
C GLY A 252 18.18 45.39 20.76
N TYR A 253 16.95 45.61 20.32
CA TYR A 253 15.81 44.78 20.77
C TYR A 253 15.98 43.32 20.34
N ALA A 254 16.46 43.07 19.15
CA ALA A 254 16.77 41.74 18.70
C ALA A 254 17.84 41.03 19.58
N ALA A 255 18.85 41.80 20.05
CA ALA A 255 19.84 41.30 21.01
C ALA A 255 19.23 40.94 22.36
N PHE A 256 18.27 41.73 22.84
CA PHE A 256 17.46 41.40 24.00
C PHE A 256 16.74 40.07 23.79
N VAL A 257 16.01 39.90 22.68
CA VAL A 257 15.26 38.70 22.37
C VAL A 257 16.22 37.49 22.24
N ALA A 258 17.37 37.67 21.60
CA ALA A 258 18.40 36.64 21.47
C ALA A 258 18.99 36.17 22.81
N ALA A 259 19.02 37.05 23.80
CA ALA A 259 19.48 36.74 25.15
C ALA A 259 18.49 35.83 25.94
N LEU A 260 17.22 35.80 25.55
CA LEU A 260 16.17 35.05 26.20
C LEU A 260 16.22 33.55 25.86
N PRO A 261 15.58 32.67 26.69
CA PRO A 261 15.47 31.24 26.37
C PRO A 261 14.86 31.00 24.99
N ARG A 262 15.49 30.11 24.23
CA ARG A 262 15.16 29.86 22.80
C ARG A 262 13.68 29.57 22.55
N ASP A 263 13.05 28.81 23.45
CA ASP A 263 11.62 28.42 23.34
C ASP A 263 10.62 29.52 23.66
N GLN A 264 11.09 30.68 24.22
CA GLN A 264 10.24 31.77 24.65
C GLN A 264 10.46 33.08 23.88
N ARG A 265 11.42 33.09 22.94
CA ARG A 265 11.78 34.30 22.19
C ARG A 265 10.63 34.84 21.33
N LEU A 266 9.80 33.94 20.77
CA LEU A 266 8.64 34.36 19.95
C LEU A 266 7.57 35.13 20.75
N ASP A 267 7.53 34.97 22.09
CA ASP A 267 6.60 35.72 22.93
C ASP A 267 6.91 37.22 22.93
N MET A 268 8.12 37.59 22.51
CA MET A 268 8.60 38.99 22.44
C MET A 268 8.38 39.64 21.07
N VAL A 269 7.75 38.96 20.12
CA VAL A 269 7.41 39.54 18.81
C VAL A 269 6.12 40.33 18.89
N PRO A 270 6.13 41.61 18.55
CA PRO A 270 4.90 42.44 18.52
C PRO A 270 3.95 41.90 17.45
N LEU A 271 2.84 41.28 17.85
CA LEU A 271 1.85 40.75 16.92
C LEU A 271 1.09 41.84 16.18
N PRO A 272 0.66 41.61 14.94
CA PRO A 272 -0.19 42.57 14.22
C PRO A 272 -1.43 42.94 15.02
N GLY A 273 -1.71 44.23 15.13
CA GLY A 273 -2.85 44.77 15.88
C GLY A 273 -2.93 46.27 15.74
N PHE A 274 -4.01 46.87 16.29
CA PHE A 274 -4.16 48.31 16.30
C PHE A 274 -3.19 48.95 17.30
N ALA A 275 -2.43 49.92 16.87
CA ALA A 275 -1.58 50.73 17.74
C ALA A 275 -2.43 51.56 18.69
N ARG A 276 -1.95 51.72 19.93
CA ARG A 276 -2.65 52.53 20.96
C ARG A 276 -2.37 54.00 20.87
N SER A 277 -1.22 54.36 20.28
CA SER A 277 -0.79 55.74 20.07
C SER A 277 0.06 55.82 18.80
N GLU A 278 0.37 57.04 18.31
CA GLU A 278 1.33 57.25 17.21
C GLU A 278 2.72 56.73 17.57
N VAL A 279 3.14 56.91 18.81
CA VAL A 279 4.40 56.43 19.36
C VAL A 279 4.45 54.91 19.35
N ASP A 280 3.35 54.26 19.76
CA ASP A 280 3.22 52.79 19.71
C ASP A 280 3.33 52.27 18.31
N ALA A 281 2.70 52.91 17.32
CA ALA A 281 2.79 52.51 15.91
C ALA A 281 4.23 52.53 15.41
N VAL A 282 4.94 53.59 15.64
CA VAL A 282 6.34 53.79 15.21
C VAL A 282 7.26 52.80 15.90
N LEU A 283 7.11 52.58 17.20
CA LEU A 283 7.94 51.63 17.95
C LEU A 283 7.70 50.20 17.50
N ARG A 284 6.44 49.81 17.33
CA ARG A 284 6.10 48.46 16.83
C ARG A 284 6.72 48.19 15.47
N GLU A 285 6.58 49.11 14.53
CA GLU A 285 7.19 48.98 13.19
C GLU A 285 8.72 48.85 13.30
N ALA A 286 9.35 49.75 14.06
CA ALA A 286 10.81 49.71 14.23
C ALA A 286 11.29 48.45 14.93
N LEU A 287 10.55 47.92 15.92
CA LEU A 287 10.89 46.64 16.58
C LEU A 287 10.75 45.47 15.62
N VAL A 288 9.70 45.42 14.83
CA VAL A 288 9.50 44.35 13.84
C VAL A 288 10.59 44.39 12.78
N ASP A 289 10.96 45.60 12.29
CA ASP A 289 12.06 45.76 11.31
C ASP A 289 13.43 45.34 11.88
N GLU A 290 13.68 45.69 13.15
CA GLU A 290 14.87 45.21 13.86
C GLU A 290 14.88 43.66 13.94
N LEU A 291 13.76 43.07 14.34
CA LEU A 291 13.63 41.61 14.44
C LEU A 291 13.72 40.92 13.08
N ARG A 292 13.27 41.49 12.00
CA ARG A 292 13.38 40.92 10.65
C ARG A 292 14.81 40.82 10.17
N THR A 293 15.64 41.75 10.54
CA THR A 293 16.97 41.97 9.94
C THR A 293 18.12 41.49 10.80
N GLN A 294 17.91 41.24 12.11
CA GLN A 294 18.95 40.82 13.02
C GLN A 294 18.84 39.32 13.39
N PRO A 295 19.97 38.66 13.74
CA PRO A 295 19.96 37.27 14.15
C PRO A 295 19.46 37.13 15.60
N TRP A 296 18.35 36.45 15.78
CA TRP A 296 17.78 36.10 17.08
C TRP A 296 16.90 34.87 17.06
N LEU A 297 16.47 34.41 15.86
CA LEU A 297 15.56 33.29 15.72
C LEU A 297 16.31 31.98 15.86
N PRO A 298 15.91 31.08 16.77
CA PRO A 298 16.60 29.80 16.95
C PRO A 298 16.59 28.94 15.70
N ALA A 299 17.76 28.47 15.29
CA ALA A 299 17.93 27.51 14.21
C ALA A 299 17.67 26.08 14.68
N ALA A 300 17.41 25.17 13.73
CA ALA A 300 17.44 23.75 13.97
C ALA A 300 18.88 23.33 14.38
N GLY A 301 18.99 22.59 15.47
CA GLY A 301 20.25 22.20 16.07
C GLY A 301 20.61 23.03 17.30
N ASP A 302 21.07 22.33 18.34
CA ASP A 302 21.26 22.95 19.67
C ASP A 302 22.41 23.99 19.69
N ASP A 303 23.46 23.77 18.91
CA ASP A 303 24.65 24.65 18.83
C ASP A 303 24.67 25.52 17.56
N ALA A 304 23.58 25.50 16.77
CA ALA A 304 23.51 26.31 15.55
C ALA A 304 23.37 27.80 15.89
N PRO A 305 24.00 28.72 15.11
CA PRO A 305 23.85 30.15 15.30
C PRO A 305 22.41 30.58 15.06
N ASP A 306 22.00 31.65 15.74
CA ASP A 306 20.66 32.21 15.55
C ASP A 306 20.50 32.74 14.11
N LEU A 307 19.30 32.56 13.57
CA LEU A 307 18.93 32.95 12.21
C LEU A 307 18.43 34.38 12.13
N VAL A 308 18.63 34.99 10.97
CA VAL A 308 17.92 36.21 10.56
C VAL A 308 16.57 35.82 9.98
N PRO A 309 15.44 36.27 10.54
CA PRO A 309 14.11 35.81 10.14
C PRO A 309 13.79 35.89 8.65
N THR A 310 14.19 36.96 7.96
CA THR A 310 13.98 37.13 6.50
C THR A 310 14.74 36.11 5.64
N ARG A 311 15.68 35.36 6.19
CA ARG A 311 16.42 34.25 5.56
C ARG A 311 15.99 32.90 6.07
N ALA A 312 15.32 32.87 7.21
CA ALA A 312 14.93 31.64 7.86
C ALA A 312 13.75 30.95 7.17
N THR A 313 13.78 29.63 7.17
CA THR A 313 12.74 28.78 6.60
C THR A 313 12.05 27.97 7.69
N VAL A 314 10.73 27.93 7.69
CA VAL A 314 9.93 27.10 8.58
C VAL A 314 9.09 26.10 7.79
N LEU A 315 9.13 24.85 8.20
CA LEU A 315 8.20 23.80 7.76
C LEU A 315 7.24 23.52 8.93
N THR A 316 5.93 23.64 8.67
CA THR A 316 4.93 23.39 9.74
C THR A 316 4.95 21.94 10.17
N GLY A 317 5.07 21.71 11.49
CA GLY A 317 5.14 20.35 12.04
C GLY A 317 6.52 19.70 11.91
N LEU A 318 7.56 20.48 11.63
CA LEU A 318 8.94 20.00 11.60
C LEU A 318 9.29 19.28 12.91
N THR A 319 9.75 18.05 12.82
CA THR A 319 10.30 17.28 13.94
C THR A 319 11.83 17.43 13.99
N ARG A 320 12.46 16.99 15.08
CA ARG A 320 13.93 17.02 15.19
C ARG A 320 14.55 16.09 14.16
N GLU A 321 14.01 14.88 14.02
CA GLU A 321 14.49 13.86 13.10
C GLU A 321 14.41 14.37 11.65
N LEU A 322 13.32 15.04 11.31
CA LEU A 322 13.17 15.63 9.98
C LEU A 322 14.13 16.82 9.77
N ALA A 323 14.33 17.66 10.81
CA ALA A 323 15.27 18.76 10.71
C ALA A 323 16.72 18.25 10.52
N ASP A 324 17.11 17.20 11.22
CA ASP A 324 18.42 16.57 11.08
C ASP A 324 18.62 15.98 9.68
N ALA A 325 17.59 15.30 9.13
CA ALA A 325 17.63 14.77 7.76
C ALA A 325 17.69 15.87 6.69
N LEU A 326 17.07 17.03 6.94
CA LEU A 326 17.00 18.14 5.99
C LEU A 326 18.13 19.17 6.14
N ALA A 327 19.04 19.02 7.10
CA ALA A 327 20.06 20.02 7.44
C ALA A 327 20.90 20.50 6.24
N ASP A 328 21.22 19.58 5.33
CA ASP A 328 22.01 19.86 4.12
C ASP A 328 21.14 20.18 2.89
N VAL A 329 19.80 20.06 2.99
CA VAL A 329 18.87 20.23 1.86
C VAL A 329 18.15 21.57 1.95
N VAL A 330 17.71 21.93 3.15
CA VAL A 330 16.99 23.18 3.40
C VAL A 330 17.83 24.05 4.34
N PRO A 331 18.44 25.11 3.82
CA PRO A 331 19.26 26.01 4.67
C PRO A 331 18.36 26.80 5.62
N ASP A 332 18.98 27.26 6.71
CA ASP A 332 18.37 28.19 7.66
C ASP A 332 17.01 27.71 8.21
N LEU A 333 16.88 26.40 8.53
CA LEU A 333 15.69 25.85 9.18
C LEU A 333 15.54 26.36 10.61
N VAL A 334 14.30 26.80 10.93
CA VAL A 334 13.91 27.21 12.28
C VAL A 334 13.82 26.00 13.21
N ASP A 335 14.15 26.21 14.50
CA ASP A 335 14.04 25.18 15.54
C ASP A 335 12.67 24.46 15.48
N PRO A 336 12.63 23.13 15.45
CA PRO A 336 11.40 22.34 15.39
C PRO A 336 10.35 22.72 16.44
N ARG A 337 10.79 23.11 17.66
CA ARG A 337 9.90 23.54 18.75
C ARG A 337 9.08 24.78 18.40
N LEU A 338 9.55 25.59 17.44
CA LEU A 338 8.90 26.82 16.98
C LEU A 338 8.07 26.60 15.70
N SER A 339 8.05 25.41 15.13
CA SER A 339 7.35 25.10 13.89
C SER A 339 5.85 24.84 14.04
N GLY A 340 5.32 24.90 15.25
CA GLY A 340 3.92 24.61 15.55
C GLY A 340 2.95 25.58 14.86
N PRO A 341 1.74 25.15 14.48
CA PRO A 341 0.78 25.98 13.74
C PRO A 341 0.32 27.22 14.52
N ARG A 342 0.36 27.18 15.85
CA ARG A 342 0.01 28.32 16.72
C ARG A 342 1.01 29.48 16.62
N LEU A 343 2.26 29.20 16.27
CA LEU A 343 3.34 30.17 16.14
C LEU A 343 3.46 30.76 14.73
N ALA A 344 2.71 30.20 13.78
CA ALA A 344 2.77 30.62 12.38
C ALA A 344 2.47 32.12 12.16
N PRO A 345 1.49 32.76 12.84
CA PRO A 345 1.26 34.20 12.71
C PRO A 345 2.43 35.04 13.20
N THR A 346 3.08 34.60 14.28
CA THR A 346 4.24 35.29 14.88
C THR A 346 5.46 35.21 13.94
N LEU A 347 5.74 34.04 13.37
CA LEU A 347 6.81 33.87 12.41
C LEU A 347 6.56 34.68 11.11
N ALA A 348 5.30 34.72 10.67
CA ALA A 348 4.92 35.54 9.51
C ALA A 348 5.07 37.06 9.76
N ALA A 349 4.87 37.51 10.99
CA ALA A 349 5.05 38.95 11.35
C ALA A 349 6.50 39.42 11.17
N VAL A 350 7.48 38.53 11.27
CA VAL A 350 8.92 38.80 11.06
C VAL A 350 9.43 38.28 9.75
N ASP A 351 8.54 37.97 8.79
CA ASP A 351 8.85 37.56 7.42
C ASP A 351 9.65 36.24 7.31
N VAL A 352 9.44 35.29 8.21
CA VAL A 352 10.01 33.95 8.08
C VAL A 352 9.37 33.22 6.89
N HIS A 353 10.20 32.67 6.03
CA HIS A 353 9.74 31.98 4.83
C HIS A 353 9.12 30.64 5.19
N ARG A 354 7.84 30.44 4.83
CA ARG A 354 7.14 29.19 5.08
C ARG A 354 7.12 28.31 3.83
N ILE A 355 7.55 27.05 3.98
CA ILE A 355 7.43 26.04 2.92
C ILE A 355 6.40 24.99 3.32
N GLY A 356 5.68 24.46 2.30
CA GLY A 356 4.82 23.30 2.41
C GLY A 356 5.55 22.04 1.96
N LEU A 357 4.89 20.88 2.11
CA LEU A 357 5.43 19.58 1.73
C LEU A 357 5.70 19.48 0.22
N ALA A 358 4.87 20.11 -0.62
CA ALA A 358 5.10 20.15 -2.07
C ALA A 358 6.42 20.85 -2.41
N ARG A 359 6.69 21.99 -1.79
CA ARG A 359 7.96 22.70 -2.00
C ARG A 359 9.15 21.91 -1.45
N LEU A 360 8.96 21.21 -0.34
CA LEU A 360 9.99 20.30 0.19
C LEU A 360 10.30 19.18 -0.81
N ALA A 361 9.28 18.53 -1.38
CA ALA A 361 9.48 17.49 -2.39
C ALA A 361 10.25 18.01 -3.61
N GLU A 362 9.99 19.25 -4.06
CA GLU A 362 10.76 19.89 -5.13
C GLU A 362 12.23 20.14 -4.74
N LEU A 363 12.46 20.62 -3.52
CA LEU A 363 13.83 20.88 -3.02
C LEU A 363 14.65 19.60 -2.89
N LEU A 364 14.00 18.47 -2.57
CA LEU A 364 14.63 17.15 -2.53
C LEU A 364 15.02 16.64 -3.93
N GLY A 365 14.41 17.17 -4.98
CA GLY A 365 14.71 16.81 -6.36
C GLY A 365 16.15 17.10 -6.74
N GLY A 366 16.81 16.13 -7.38
CA GLY A 366 18.21 16.23 -7.80
C GLY A 366 19.26 15.97 -6.73
N HIS A 367 18.88 15.66 -5.51
CA HIS A 367 19.80 15.22 -4.48
C HIS A 367 20.12 13.73 -4.63
N HIS A 368 21.40 13.39 -4.73
CA HIS A 368 21.89 12.02 -4.74
C HIS A 368 22.36 11.67 -3.34
N ARG A 369 21.68 10.75 -2.71
CA ARG A 369 21.96 10.27 -1.35
C ARG A 369 21.90 8.75 -1.33
N GLU A 370 22.58 8.15 -0.35
CA GLU A 370 22.49 6.71 -0.11
C GLU A 370 21.04 6.29 0.15
N PRO A 371 20.63 5.12 -0.32
CA PRO A 371 19.25 4.65 -0.17
C PRO A 371 18.72 4.64 1.27
N SER A 372 19.57 4.31 2.25
CA SER A 372 19.22 4.33 3.68
C SER A 372 18.91 5.73 4.21
N TRP A 373 19.52 6.78 3.61
CA TRP A 373 19.18 8.15 3.96
C TRP A 373 17.72 8.48 3.56
N TRP A 374 17.28 7.99 2.39
CA TRP A 374 15.91 8.17 1.93
C TRP A 374 14.91 7.45 2.84
N TYR A 375 15.26 6.24 3.31
CA TYR A 375 14.44 5.54 4.30
C TYR A 375 14.23 6.40 5.56
N THR A 376 15.32 6.95 6.11
CA THR A 376 15.28 7.81 7.30
C THR A 376 14.45 9.07 7.06
N LEU A 377 14.55 9.66 5.87
CA LEU A 377 13.72 10.80 5.48
C LEU A 377 12.24 10.44 5.39
N TYR A 378 11.91 9.30 4.80
CA TYR A 378 10.51 8.85 4.70
C TYR A 378 9.90 8.57 6.08
N ASP A 379 10.66 7.96 6.98
CA ASP A 379 10.25 7.73 8.37
C ASP A 379 9.94 9.06 9.08
N ALA A 380 10.81 10.06 8.90
CA ALA A 380 10.63 11.40 9.46
C ALA A 380 9.46 12.18 8.81
N LEU A 381 9.12 11.90 7.55
CA LEU A 381 8.00 12.53 6.83
C LEU A 381 6.64 11.87 7.12
N GLU A 382 6.61 10.59 7.47
CA GLU A 382 5.38 9.82 7.65
C GLU A 382 4.37 10.46 8.62
N PRO A 383 4.78 11.02 9.78
CA PRO A 383 3.86 11.68 10.70
C PRO A 383 3.15 12.92 10.12
N LEU A 384 3.71 13.54 9.09
CA LEU A 384 3.15 14.71 8.43
C LEU A 384 2.08 14.37 7.38
N VAL A 385 2.00 13.10 6.98
CA VAL A 385 1.03 12.63 5.99
C VAL A 385 -0.24 12.21 6.70
N VAL A 386 -1.16 13.14 6.88
CA VAL A 386 -2.39 12.92 7.68
C VAL A 386 -3.67 12.80 6.85
N ASP A 387 -3.65 13.30 5.60
CA ASP A 387 -4.81 13.33 4.70
C ASP A 387 -4.43 13.23 3.22
N GLY A 388 -5.42 13.24 2.34
CA GLY A 388 -5.20 13.16 0.90
C GLY A 388 -4.47 14.37 0.32
N ILE A 389 -4.54 15.54 0.96
CA ILE A 389 -3.85 16.75 0.49
C ILE A 389 -2.34 16.57 0.71
N THR A 390 -1.95 16.13 1.90
CA THR A 390 -0.55 15.90 2.24
C THR A 390 0.07 14.75 1.42
N VAL A 391 -0.73 13.75 1.04
CA VAL A 391 -0.33 12.71 0.07
C VAL A 391 -0.02 13.34 -1.30
N GLU A 392 -0.89 14.21 -1.81
CA GLU A 392 -0.67 14.87 -3.11
C GLU A 392 0.52 15.85 -3.07
N GLU A 393 0.72 16.56 -1.97
CA GLU A 393 1.86 17.44 -1.80
C GLU A 393 3.21 16.69 -1.86
N LEU A 394 3.27 15.45 -1.37
CA LEU A 394 4.46 14.60 -1.41
C LEU A 394 4.51 13.68 -2.64
N ALA A 395 3.56 13.80 -3.57
CA ALA A 395 3.52 12.95 -4.77
C ALA A 395 4.78 13.02 -5.65
N ALA A 396 5.57 14.07 -5.51
CA ALA A 396 6.82 14.27 -6.24
C ALA A 396 8.09 13.92 -5.44
N VAL A 397 7.95 13.30 -4.26
CA VAL A 397 9.12 12.93 -3.44
C VAL A 397 10.03 11.98 -4.24
N PRO A 398 11.34 12.22 -4.27
CA PRO A 398 12.27 11.36 -5.00
C PRO A 398 12.32 9.94 -4.40
N VAL A 399 12.47 8.94 -5.28
CA VAL A 399 12.56 7.53 -4.90
C VAL A 399 13.81 6.91 -5.53
N PRO A 400 14.77 6.41 -4.74
CA PRO A 400 15.92 5.70 -5.26
C PRO A 400 15.51 4.30 -5.71
N LEU A 401 15.98 3.89 -6.87
CA LEU A 401 15.73 2.59 -7.49
C LEU A 401 16.89 1.63 -7.26
N ALA A 402 16.61 0.35 -7.42
CA ALA A 402 17.59 -0.72 -7.31
C ALA A 402 18.71 -0.63 -8.37
N ASP A 403 18.43 -0.01 -9.52
CA ASP A 403 19.40 0.26 -10.60
C ASP A 403 20.31 1.47 -10.35
N GLY A 404 20.23 2.11 -9.19
CA GLY A 404 21.03 3.28 -8.81
C GLY A 404 20.48 4.62 -9.31
N ARG A 405 19.40 4.64 -10.10
CA ARG A 405 18.72 5.88 -10.51
C ARG A 405 17.80 6.37 -9.39
N THR A 406 17.50 7.67 -9.43
CA THR A 406 16.44 8.26 -8.59
C THR A 406 15.35 8.81 -9.48
N VAL A 407 14.10 8.45 -9.22
CA VAL A 407 12.94 8.93 -9.98
C VAL A 407 12.09 9.87 -9.14
N THR A 408 11.30 10.69 -9.80
CA THR A 408 10.37 11.63 -9.16
C THR A 408 9.01 10.96 -8.98
N GLY A 409 8.60 10.86 -7.73
CA GLY A 409 7.29 10.34 -7.33
C GLY A 409 7.20 8.82 -7.25
N PRO A 410 6.53 8.30 -6.21
CA PRO A 410 6.41 6.86 -5.99
C PRO A 410 5.37 6.15 -6.86
N ARG A 411 4.40 6.87 -7.46
CA ARG A 411 3.28 6.26 -8.22
C ARG A 411 3.67 5.37 -9.40
N THR A 412 4.87 5.54 -9.91
CA THR A 412 5.40 4.74 -11.02
C THR A 412 6.44 3.74 -10.56
N THR A 413 6.56 3.53 -9.27
CA THR A 413 7.54 2.62 -8.67
C THR A 413 6.86 1.43 -8.01
N VAL A 414 7.61 0.36 -7.90
CA VAL A 414 7.17 -0.91 -7.32
C VAL A 414 8.00 -1.22 -6.08
N THR A 415 7.33 -1.62 -5.00
CA THR A 415 7.97 -2.07 -3.77
C THR A 415 7.79 -3.57 -3.60
N GLY A 416 8.86 -4.28 -3.26
CA GLY A 416 8.82 -5.69 -2.92
C GLY A 416 9.81 -5.96 -1.79
N ALA A 417 9.30 -6.22 -0.58
CA ALA A 417 10.15 -6.38 0.60
C ALA A 417 11.13 -7.57 0.47
N ASP A 418 10.71 -8.62 -0.23
CA ASP A 418 11.50 -9.84 -0.40
C ASP A 418 12.35 -9.84 -1.68
N LEU A 419 11.97 -9.06 -2.69
CA LEU A 419 12.60 -9.04 -4.00
C LEU A 419 14.04 -8.47 -3.95
N GLY A 420 14.24 -7.40 -3.23
CA GLY A 420 15.52 -6.73 -3.18
C GLY A 420 16.59 -7.50 -2.41
N ALA A 421 16.21 -8.22 -1.36
CA ALA A 421 17.15 -9.02 -0.57
C ALA A 421 17.58 -10.30 -1.31
N LEU A 422 16.74 -10.82 -2.20
CA LEU A 422 16.92 -12.09 -2.89
C LEU A 422 17.54 -11.94 -4.28
N LEU A 423 17.28 -10.83 -4.95
CA LEU A 423 17.87 -10.54 -6.26
C LEU A 423 19.28 -9.93 -6.15
N GLY A 424 19.64 -9.33 -5.00
CA GLY A 424 20.98 -8.77 -4.81
C GLY A 424 21.42 -7.86 -5.96
N GLU A 425 22.59 -8.15 -6.55
CA GLU A 425 23.12 -7.41 -7.70
C GLU A 425 22.25 -7.55 -8.97
N ALA A 426 21.50 -8.65 -9.11
CA ALA A 426 20.60 -8.87 -10.25
C ALA A 426 19.38 -7.91 -10.22
N ALA A 427 19.08 -7.26 -9.10
CA ALA A 427 18.02 -6.26 -9.03
C ALA A 427 18.29 -5.05 -9.93
N ALA A 428 19.56 -4.77 -10.23
CA ALA A 428 19.96 -3.69 -11.14
C ALA A 428 19.61 -3.97 -12.60
N ALA A 429 19.46 -5.24 -12.97
CA ALA A 429 19.09 -5.67 -14.31
C ALA A 429 17.56 -5.69 -14.57
N LEU A 430 16.75 -5.33 -13.57
CA LEU A 430 15.30 -5.12 -13.73
C LEU A 430 15.00 -3.79 -14.40
N ASP A 431 15.36 -3.67 -15.68
CA ASP A 431 15.23 -2.42 -16.43
C ASP A 431 13.79 -2.10 -16.90
N TRP A 432 12.91 -3.11 -16.91
CA TRP A 432 11.50 -2.96 -17.30
C TRP A 432 10.60 -2.50 -16.15
N VAL A 433 11.07 -2.56 -14.89
CA VAL A 433 10.30 -2.16 -13.69
C VAL A 433 11.11 -1.18 -12.86
N ARG A 434 10.45 -0.16 -12.33
CA ARG A 434 11.07 0.81 -11.40
C ARG A 434 11.02 0.27 -9.97
N LEU A 435 11.86 -0.72 -9.69
CA LEU A 435 11.94 -1.32 -8.37
C LEU A 435 12.63 -0.36 -7.38
N VAL A 436 11.98 -0.07 -6.27
CA VAL A 436 12.55 0.73 -5.18
C VAL A 436 13.75 0.00 -4.59
N HIS A 437 14.85 0.74 -4.33
CA HIS A 437 16.02 0.15 -3.69
C HIS A 437 15.65 -0.50 -2.34
N PRO A 438 16.14 -1.70 -2.02
CA PRO A 438 15.77 -2.43 -0.81
C PRO A 438 15.91 -1.62 0.48
N ASP A 439 17.03 -0.89 0.63
CA ASP A 439 17.32 -0.07 1.80
C ASP A 439 16.47 1.21 1.89
N ALA A 440 15.66 1.51 0.87
CA ALA A 440 14.77 2.65 0.84
C ALA A 440 13.28 2.26 0.88
N VAL A 441 12.96 0.98 0.93
CA VAL A 441 11.55 0.50 0.99
C VAL A 441 10.93 0.93 2.31
N HIS A 442 9.92 1.81 2.24
CA HIS A 442 9.24 2.34 3.41
C HIS A 442 7.71 2.33 3.21
N PRO A 443 6.89 2.10 4.26
CA PRO A 443 5.43 2.10 4.16
C PRO A 443 4.84 3.39 3.57
N LEU A 444 5.50 4.53 3.81
CA LEU A 444 5.10 5.81 3.25
C LEU A 444 4.99 5.78 1.72
N LEU A 445 5.93 5.12 1.03
CA LEU A 445 5.91 5.04 -0.44
C LEU A 445 4.62 4.40 -0.96
N THR A 446 4.15 3.34 -0.29
CA THR A 446 2.87 2.70 -0.64
C THR A 446 1.68 3.65 -0.40
N ARG A 447 1.72 4.43 0.70
CA ARG A 447 0.68 5.45 0.97
C ARG A 447 0.69 6.56 -0.08
N LEU A 448 1.84 6.88 -0.65
CA LEU A 448 2.02 7.88 -1.71
C LEU A 448 1.76 7.31 -3.12
N GLY A 449 1.43 6.01 -3.23
CA GLY A 449 0.99 5.39 -4.46
C GLY A 449 2.00 4.45 -5.14
N ALA A 450 3.08 4.05 -4.46
CA ALA A 450 3.92 2.96 -4.94
C ALA A 450 3.13 1.64 -4.86
N GLU A 451 3.20 0.84 -5.91
CA GLU A 451 2.56 -0.46 -5.97
C GLU A 451 3.38 -1.51 -5.23
N ARG A 452 2.70 -2.49 -4.65
CA ARG A 452 3.36 -3.68 -4.12
C ARG A 452 3.33 -4.75 -5.18
N ALA A 453 4.48 -5.30 -5.52
CA ALA A 453 4.56 -6.43 -6.42
C ALA A 453 5.22 -7.63 -5.76
N THR A 454 4.74 -8.79 -6.10
CA THR A 454 5.35 -10.08 -5.84
C THR A 454 6.25 -10.46 -7.01
N ALA A 455 7.06 -11.49 -6.85
CA ALA A 455 7.83 -12.05 -7.97
C ALA A 455 6.92 -12.51 -9.12
N GLY A 456 5.74 -13.06 -8.80
CA GLY A 456 4.76 -13.46 -9.80
C GLY A 456 4.20 -12.29 -10.61
N ASP A 457 3.94 -11.15 -9.97
CA ASP A 457 3.49 -9.94 -10.67
C ASP A 457 4.54 -9.45 -11.67
N LEU A 458 5.84 -9.51 -11.30
CA LEU A 458 6.94 -9.12 -12.17
C LEU A 458 7.15 -10.11 -13.33
N LEU A 459 6.93 -11.39 -13.08
CA LEU A 459 6.97 -12.41 -14.13
C LEU A 459 5.80 -12.28 -15.10
N GLY A 460 4.65 -11.78 -14.65
CA GLY A 460 3.47 -11.54 -15.46
C GLY A 460 3.47 -10.21 -16.22
N ASP A 461 4.49 -9.37 -16.03
CA ASP A 461 4.53 -8.03 -16.62
C ASP A 461 4.65 -8.09 -18.16
N PRO A 462 3.77 -7.43 -18.92
CA PRO A 462 3.86 -7.36 -20.37
C PRO A 462 5.19 -6.80 -20.90
N ALA A 463 5.85 -5.94 -20.11
CA ALA A 463 7.15 -5.40 -20.50
C ALA A 463 8.25 -6.44 -20.43
N LEU A 464 8.20 -7.40 -19.50
CA LEU A 464 9.09 -8.56 -19.50
C LEU A 464 8.87 -9.44 -20.72
N ARG A 465 7.61 -9.68 -21.08
CA ARG A 465 7.27 -10.45 -22.29
C ARG A 465 7.88 -9.81 -23.53
N ALA A 466 7.65 -8.51 -23.73
CA ALA A 466 8.26 -7.78 -24.86
C ALA A 466 9.79 -7.87 -24.83
N ARG A 467 10.39 -7.85 -23.64
CA ARG A 467 11.83 -7.94 -23.48
C ARG A 467 12.38 -9.33 -23.86
N ILE A 468 11.62 -10.40 -23.58
CA ILE A 468 11.98 -11.77 -24.00
C ILE A 468 11.83 -11.92 -25.53
N GLU A 469 10.73 -11.40 -26.10
CA GLU A 469 10.49 -11.41 -27.56
C GLU A 469 11.56 -10.62 -28.34
N ASP A 470 12.15 -9.57 -27.74
CA ASP A 470 13.18 -8.69 -28.35
C ASP A 470 14.63 -9.14 -28.03
N VAL A 471 14.85 -10.30 -27.40
CA VAL A 471 16.21 -10.75 -27.09
C VAL A 471 17.00 -10.98 -28.38
N ASP A 472 18.19 -10.37 -28.44
CA ASP A 472 19.14 -10.62 -29.52
C ASP A 472 19.91 -11.91 -29.25
N TYR A 473 19.68 -12.92 -30.09
CA TYR A 473 20.35 -14.22 -30.00
C TYR A 473 21.85 -14.14 -30.32
N ASP A 474 22.30 -13.05 -30.94
CA ASP A 474 23.71 -12.78 -31.19
C ASP A 474 24.42 -12.11 -29.98
N ASP A 475 23.67 -11.71 -28.93
CA ASP A 475 24.22 -11.18 -27.67
C ASP A 475 23.95 -12.13 -26.47
N PRO A 476 24.75 -13.19 -26.32
CA PRO A 476 24.55 -14.16 -25.23
C PRO A 476 24.78 -13.58 -23.83
N ALA A 477 25.48 -12.44 -23.72
CA ALA A 477 25.72 -11.80 -22.43
C ALA A 477 24.44 -11.15 -21.91
N ALA A 478 23.74 -10.38 -22.74
CA ALA A 478 22.46 -9.76 -22.39
C ALA A 478 21.39 -10.82 -22.11
N ALA A 479 21.32 -11.86 -22.93
CA ALA A 479 20.40 -12.97 -22.70
C ALA A 479 20.66 -13.70 -21.36
N THR A 480 21.92 -13.91 -21.00
CA THR A 480 22.31 -14.54 -19.73
C THR A 480 21.95 -13.68 -18.53
N GLU A 481 22.10 -12.35 -18.63
CA GLU A 481 21.72 -11.41 -17.59
C GLU A 481 20.20 -11.42 -17.35
N LEU A 482 19.42 -11.33 -18.44
CA LEU A 482 17.95 -11.44 -18.36
C LEU A 482 17.53 -12.78 -17.76
N ALA A 483 18.09 -13.89 -18.25
CA ALA A 483 17.81 -15.23 -17.75
C ALA A 483 18.12 -15.38 -16.25
N SER A 484 19.22 -14.78 -15.78
CA SER A 484 19.59 -14.81 -14.35
C SER A 484 18.54 -14.14 -13.47
N VAL A 485 18.01 -12.98 -13.92
CA VAL A 485 16.96 -12.25 -13.21
C VAL A 485 15.65 -13.04 -13.22
N VAL A 486 15.23 -13.51 -14.38
CA VAL A 486 13.97 -14.27 -14.53
C VAL A 486 14.00 -15.54 -13.69
N LEU A 487 15.11 -16.31 -13.74
CA LEU A 487 15.28 -17.51 -12.92
C LEU A 487 15.26 -17.21 -11.41
N GLY A 488 15.84 -16.06 -11.00
CA GLY A 488 15.75 -15.57 -9.63
C GLY A 488 14.30 -15.30 -9.22
N LEU A 489 13.52 -14.64 -10.09
CA LEU A 489 12.10 -14.38 -9.85
C LEU A 489 11.28 -15.67 -9.83
N VAL A 490 11.55 -16.60 -10.73
CA VAL A 490 10.89 -17.92 -10.78
C VAL A 490 11.12 -18.71 -9.48
N GLY A 491 12.33 -18.65 -8.92
CA GLY A 491 12.63 -19.28 -7.64
C GLY A 491 11.83 -18.71 -6.46
N LEU A 492 11.34 -17.46 -6.58
CA LEU A 492 10.56 -16.75 -5.54
C LEU A 492 9.06 -16.86 -5.75
N ALA A 493 8.62 -17.01 -6.99
CA ALA A 493 7.21 -17.09 -7.33
C ALA A 493 6.64 -18.46 -6.98
N GLY A 494 5.39 -18.51 -6.53
CA GLY A 494 4.66 -19.77 -6.40
C GLY A 494 4.39 -20.39 -7.78
N PRO A 495 4.07 -21.70 -7.83
CA PRO A 495 3.85 -22.42 -9.09
C PRO A 495 2.71 -21.83 -9.95
N ASP A 496 1.70 -21.26 -9.30
CA ASP A 496 0.51 -20.71 -9.98
C ASP A 496 0.73 -19.31 -10.59
N ALA A 497 1.87 -18.68 -10.34
CA ALA A 497 2.16 -17.30 -10.75
C ALA A 497 3.07 -17.21 -12.00
N ARG A 498 3.09 -18.24 -12.84
CA ARG A 498 4.03 -18.35 -13.97
C ARG A 498 3.27 -18.32 -15.29
N PRO A 499 3.38 -17.25 -16.09
CA PRO A 499 2.81 -17.20 -17.42
C PRO A 499 3.46 -18.24 -18.35
N PRO A 500 2.68 -18.93 -19.21
CA PRO A 500 3.22 -19.95 -20.13
C PRO A 500 4.31 -19.43 -21.09
N TRP A 501 4.22 -18.16 -21.51
CA TRP A 501 5.17 -17.54 -22.42
C TRP A 501 6.59 -17.36 -21.84
N LEU A 502 6.80 -17.63 -20.55
CA LEU A 502 8.15 -17.64 -19.97
C LEU A 502 9.01 -18.77 -20.55
N GLY A 503 8.42 -19.81 -21.13
CA GLY A 503 9.14 -20.86 -21.86
C GLY A 503 9.91 -20.34 -23.07
N GLU A 504 9.52 -19.22 -23.64
CA GLU A 504 10.21 -18.56 -24.75
C GLU A 504 11.55 -17.90 -24.35
N LEU A 505 11.89 -17.85 -23.03
CA LEU A 505 13.15 -17.27 -22.56
C LEU A 505 14.35 -18.08 -23.10
N PRO A 506 15.26 -17.45 -23.86
CA PRO A 506 16.43 -18.16 -24.37
C PRO A 506 17.42 -18.48 -23.26
N LEU A 507 17.80 -19.75 -23.18
CA LEU A 507 18.81 -20.30 -22.30
C LEU A 507 19.91 -20.98 -23.10
N PRO A 508 21.15 -21.06 -22.59
CA PRO A 508 22.23 -21.77 -23.27
C PRO A 508 22.01 -23.28 -23.21
N ASP A 509 22.22 -23.94 -24.35
CA ASP A 509 22.32 -25.38 -24.47
C ASP A 509 23.77 -25.89 -24.24
N THR A 510 24.01 -27.18 -24.43
CA THR A 510 25.33 -27.82 -24.27
C THR A 510 26.39 -27.33 -25.26
N ASP A 511 26.02 -26.77 -26.40
CA ASP A 511 26.89 -26.25 -27.42
C ASP A 511 27.15 -24.74 -27.25
N GLY A 512 26.41 -24.10 -26.37
CA GLY A 512 26.46 -22.67 -26.02
C GLY A 512 25.54 -21.83 -26.89
N ASP A 513 24.68 -22.45 -27.68
CA ASP A 513 23.66 -21.76 -28.45
C ASP A 513 22.47 -21.40 -27.58
N LEU A 514 21.80 -20.27 -27.90
CA LEU A 514 20.60 -19.84 -27.16
C LEU A 514 19.37 -20.55 -27.75
N VAL A 515 18.64 -21.23 -26.89
CA VAL A 515 17.43 -21.99 -27.26
C VAL A 515 16.31 -21.64 -26.28
N PRO A 516 15.05 -21.51 -26.72
CA PRO A 516 13.92 -21.32 -25.81
C PRO A 516 13.87 -22.37 -24.71
N ALA A 517 13.52 -21.98 -23.51
CA ALA A 517 13.55 -22.88 -22.34
C ALA A 517 12.58 -24.08 -22.49
N ASP A 518 11.47 -23.91 -23.21
CA ASP A 518 10.50 -24.95 -23.49
C ASP A 518 10.93 -25.93 -24.61
N GLU A 519 11.99 -25.60 -25.36
CA GLU A 519 12.67 -26.46 -26.29
C GLU A 519 13.92 -27.12 -25.70
N LEU A 520 14.18 -26.94 -24.41
CA LEU A 520 15.30 -27.54 -23.70
C LEU A 520 14.87 -28.67 -22.76
N LEU A 521 15.71 -29.68 -22.65
CA LEU A 521 15.56 -30.76 -21.69
C LEU A 521 16.67 -30.73 -20.65
N LEU A 522 16.35 -31.14 -19.42
CA LEU A 522 17.35 -31.32 -18.39
C LEU A 522 18.31 -32.48 -18.73
N PRO A 523 19.57 -32.38 -18.32
CA PRO A 523 20.52 -33.46 -18.51
C PRO A 523 20.01 -34.79 -17.89
N GLY A 524 19.91 -35.85 -18.71
CA GLY A 524 19.40 -37.15 -18.32
C GLY A 524 17.87 -37.26 -18.27
N ALA A 525 17.16 -36.33 -18.89
CA ALA A 525 15.71 -36.38 -19.04
C ALA A 525 15.29 -37.67 -19.79
N PRO A 526 14.35 -38.47 -19.25
CA PRO A 526 13.90 -39.70 -19.90
C PRO A 526 13.29 -39.48 -21.31
N LEU A 527 12.77 -38.29 -21.55
CA LEU A 527 12.20 -37.90 -22.83
C LEU A 527 13.24 -37.95 -23.95
N THR A 528 14.50 -37.58 -23.69
CA THR A 528 15.60 -37.62 -24.65
C THR A 528 15.80 -39.04 -25.26
N ASP A 529 15.54 -40.10 -24.48
CA ASP A 529 15.74 -41.48 -24.93
C ASP A 529 14.65 -41.95 -25.89
N VAL A 530 13.55 -41.25 -26.03
CA VAL A 530 12.39 -41.66 -26.84
C VAL A 530 12.09 -40.74 -28.01
N LEU A 531 12.75 -39.58 -28.07
CA LEU A 531 12.57 -38.61 -29.18
C LEU A 531 13.31 -39.08 -30.45
N ASP A 532 12.84 -38.60 -31.60
CA ASP A 532 13.51 -38.73 -32.90
C ASP A 532 14.79 -37.89 -32.92
N GLU A 533 15.78 -38.32 -33.74
CA GLU A 533 17.04 -37.61 -33.91
C GLU A 533 16.89 -36.19 -34.51
N ASP A 534 15.80 -35.96 -35.25
CA ASP A 534 15.46 -34.67 -35.86
C ASP A 534 14.60 -33.78 -34.93
N SER A 535 14.39 -34.17 -33.67
CA SER A 535 13.64 -33.41 -32.69
C SER A 535 14.27 -32.03 -32.41
N PRO A 536 13.50 -30.95 -32.28
CA PRO A 536 13.99 -29.62 -31.95
C PRO A 536 14.56 -29.50 -30.52
N PHE A 537 14.31 -30.47 -29.64
CA PHE A 537 14.76 -30.43 -28.26
C PHE A 537 16.28 -30.55 -28.12
N ALA A 538 16.89 -29.53 -27.47
CA ALA A 538 18.30 -29.56 -27.08
C ALA A 538 18.44 -29.85 -25.56
N THR A 539 19.65 -30.08 -25.08
CA THR A 539 19.93 -30.27 -23.66
C THR A 539 20.48 -28.97 -23.06
N VAL A 540 19.90 -28.50 -21.98
CA VAL A 540 20.35 -27.28 -21.29
C VAL A 540 21.79 -27.44 -20.77
N ASP A 541 22.56 -26.34 -20.75
CA ASP A 541 23.94 -26.33 -20.27
C ASP A 541 24.02 -26.85 -18.81
N PRO A 542 24.77 -27.93 -18.55
CA PRO A 542 24.95 -28.46 -17.19
C PRO A 542 25.52 -27.45 -16.20
N ALA A 543 26.29 -26.46 -16.65
CA ALA A 543 26.82 -25.42 -15.80
C ALA A 543 25.70 -24.47 -15.32
N LEU A 544 24.70 -24.19 -16.13
CA LEU A 544 23.51 -23.46 -15.73
C LEU A 544 22.72 -24.27 -14.69
N VAL A 545 22.50 -25.57 -14.93
CA VAL A 545 21.79 -26.45 -13.97
C VAL A 545 22.51 -26.47 -12.61
N ALA A 546 23.83 -26.58 -12.60
CA ALA A 546 24.63 -26.59 -11.36
C ALA A 546 24.54 -25.27 -10.58
N ARG A 547 24.30 -24.16 -11.28
CA ARG A 547 24.22 -22.82 -10.69
C ARG A 547 22.85 -22.53 -10.10
N VAL A 548 21.76 -22.85 -10.82
CA VAL A 548 20.40 -22.43 -10.47
C VAL A 548 19.54 -23.57 -9.91
N GLY A 549 19.94 -24.82 -10.10
CA GLY A 549 19.17 -26.00 -9.75
C GLY A 549 18.15 -26.38 -10.83
N GLU A 550 17.61 -27.60 -10.72
CA GLU A 550 16.63 -28.13 -11.67
C GLU A 550 15.23 -27.52 -11.52
N GLU A 551 14.83 -27.24 -10.27
CA GLU A 551 13.47 -26.78 -9.95
C GLU A 551 13.09 -25.45 -10.64
N PRO A 552 13.91 -24.38 -10.60
CA PRO A 552 13.62 -23.14 -11.34
C PRO A 552 13.57 -23.34 -12.86
N LEU A 553 14.43 -24.20 -13.42
CA LEU A 553 14.47 -24.50 -14.84
C LEU A 553 13.22 -25.26 -15.30
N ARG A 554 12.81 -26.29 -14.58
CA ARG A 554 11.55 -27.01 -14.83
C ARG A 554 10.34 -26.07 -14.70
N ALA A 555 10.39 -25.20 -13.74
CA ALA A 555 9.36 -24.21 -13.51
C ALA A 555 9.28 -23.17 -14.63
N LEU A 556 10.37 -22.91 -15.33
CA LEU A 556 10.43 -22.02 -16.48
C LEU A 556 9.93 -22.67 -17.78
N GLY A 557 9.94 -23.98 -17.85
CA GLY A 557 9.51 -24.74 -19.04
C GLY A 557 10.50 -25.81 -19.51
N VAL A 558 11.73 -25.84 -18.95
CA VAL A 558 12.71 -26.86 -19.31
C VAL A 558 12.16 -28.22 -19.00
N GLY A 559 12.10 -29.09 -20.04
CA GLY A 559 11.44 -30.36 -20.01
C GLY A 559 12.21 -31.43 -19.24
N TRP A 560 11.46 -32.41 -18.74
CA TRP A 560 11.97 -33.65 -18.16
C TRP A 560 11.29 -34.88 -18.79
N GLY A 561 9.98 -34.81 -18.94
CA GLY A 561 9.09 -35.77 -19.57
C GLY A 561 8.15 -35.04 -20.53
N PHE A 562 7.11 -35.70 -20.94
CA PHE A 562 6.10 -35.10 -21.80
C PHE A 562 5.39 -33.93 -21.10
N ALA A 563 5.20 -32.84 -21.83
CA ALA A 563 4.46 -31.67 -21.33
C ALA A 563 2.96 -31.88 -21.49
N VAL A 564 2.17 -31.39 -20.51
CA VAL A 564 0.71 -31.42 -20.55
C VAL A 564 0.17 -30.01 -20.74
N LEU A 565 -0.49 -29.80 -21.87
CA LEU A 565 -1.26 -28.58 -22.15
C LEU A 565 -2.59 -28.62 -21.40
N ARG A 566 -2.97 -27.50 -20.82
CA ARG A 566 -4.31 -27.27 -20.23
C ARG A 566 -4.88 -25.97 -20.76
N ALA A 567 -6.04 -26.03 -21.40
CA ALA A 567 -6.74 -24.85 -21.86
C ALA A 567 -8.19 -24.91 -21.37
N GLU A 568 -8.68 -23.83 -20.79
CA GLU A 568 -10.06 -23.69 -20.32
C GLU A 568 -10.90 -23.02 -21.39
N LEU A 569 -12.08 -23.58 -21.64
CA LEU A 569 -13.05 -23.09 -22.62
C LEU A 569 -12.43 -22.83 -24.01
N PRO A 570 -11.67 -23.77 -24.57
CA PRO A 570 -11.09 -23.60 -25.88
C PRO A 570 -12.21 -23.54 -26.93
N THR A 571 -12.05 -22.68 -27.94
CA THR A 571 -13.09 -22.41 -28.96
C THR A 571 -12.72 -22.91 -30.35
N GLY A 572 -11.58 -23.58 -30.50
CA GLY A 572 -11.08 -24.10 -31.76
C GLY A 572 -9.71 -24.73 -31.64
N PRO A 573 -9.18 -25.32 -32.72
CA PRO A 573 -7.88 -25.97 -32.77
C PRO A 573 -6.77 -24.91 -32.92
N GLU A 574 -6.34 -24.32 -31.81
CA GLU A 574 -5.35 -23.23 -31.78
C GLU A 574 -4.18 -23.54 -30.81
N HIS A 575 -3.97 -24.85 -30.48
CA HIS A 575 -3.06 -25.21 -29.38
C HIS A 575 -1.74 -25.84 -29.84
N ASP A 576 -1.46 -25.80 -31.12
CA ASP A 576 -0.24 -26.34 -31.72
C ASP A 576 -0.02 -27.84 -31.37
N LEU A 577 -1.08 -28.63 -31.54
CA LEU A 577 -1.07 -30.09 -31.37
C LEU A 577 -1.16 -30.77 -32.73
N ASP A 578 -0.37 -31.83 -32.93
CA ASP A 578 -0.40 -32.58 -34.18
C ASP A 578 -1.78 -33.21 -34.45
N ASP A 579 -2.32 -33.07 -35.67
CA ASP A 579 -3.67 -33.52 -36.08
C ASP A 579 -4.81 -32.95 -35.22
N GLU A 580 -4.65 -31.82 -34.54
CA GLU A 580 -5.65 -31.21 -33.67
C GLU A 580 -6.99 -30.95 -34.39
N ASP A 581 -6.92 -30.44 -35.62
CA ASP A 581 -8.11 -30.20 -36.46
C ASP A 581 -8.92 -31.47 -36.66
N ALA A 582 -8.24 -32.61 -36.91
CA ALA A 582 -8.88 -33.89 -37.12
C ALA A 582 -9.55 -34.43 -35.83
N TRP A 583 -8.94 -34.19 -34.67
CA TRP A 583 -9.54 -34.53 -33.39
C TRP A 583 -10.76 -33.67 -33.12
N TRP A 584 -10.66 -32.33 -33.33
CA TRP A 584 -11.74 -31.38 -33.09
C TRP A 584 -12.99 -31.73 -33.90
N GLN A 585 -12.83 -32.19 -35.16
CA GLN A 585 -13.95 -32.66 -35.99
C GLN A 585 -14.66 -33.91 -35.46
N THR A 586 -14.06 -34.65 -34.51
CA THR A 586 -14.70 -35.80 -33.86
C THR A 586 -15.59 -35.39 -32.69
N LEU A 587 -15.53 -34.16 -32.23
CA LEU A 587 -16.30 -33.65 -31.08
C LEU A 587 -17.70 -33.22 -31.54
N SER A 588 -18.70 -33.47 -30.71
CA SER A 588 -20.05 -32.93 -30.91
C SER A 588 -20.21 -31.49 -30.42
N ASP A 589 -19.48 -31.13 -29.43
CA ASP A 589 -19.47 -29.81 -28.77
C ASP A 589 -18.04 -29.47 -28.34
N ASP A 590 -17.75 -28.19 -28.23
CA ASP A 590 -16.44 -27.70 -27.74
C ASP A 590 -16.20 -28.18 -26.29
N PRO A 591 -15.02 -28.64 -25.94
CA PRO A 591 -14.75 -29.14 -24.59
C PRO A 591 -14.66 -27.99 -23.60
N GLU A 592 -15.17 -28.18 -22.36
CA GLU A 592 -15.01 -27.19 -21.30
C GLU A 592 -13.52 -27.03 -20.89
N THR A 593 -12.75 -28.10 -21.01
CA THR A 593 -11.31 -28.07 -20.72
C THR A 593 -10.60 -29.01 -21.67
N LEU A 594 -9.57 -28.54 -22.32
CA LEU A 594 -8.63 -29.35 -23.10
C LEU A 594 -7.46 -29.73 -22.22
N ILE A 595 -7.21 -31.04 -22.04
CA ILE A 595 -6.02 -31.56 -21.41
C ILE A 595 -5.36 -32.48 -22.45
N ALA A 596 -4.16 -32.08 -22.90
CA ALA A 596 -3.48 -32.78 -23.99
C ALA A 596 -1.99 -32.92 -23.67
N VAL A 597 -1.41 -34.04 -24.06
CA VAL A 597 0.04 -34.22 -24.07
C VAL A 597 0.60 -33.67 -25.38
N ARG A 598 1.62 -32.82 -25.29
CA ARG A 598 2.31 -32.21 -26.45
C ARG A 598 3.40 -33.11 -26.98
N ASP A 599 3.87 -32.82 -28.17
CA ASP A 599 5.09 -33.36 -28.79
C ASP A 599 5.10 -34.88 -28.95
N LEU A 600 3.92 -35.48 -29.05
CA LEU A 600 3.76 -36.94 -29.28
C LEU A 600 4.29 -37.36 -30.65
N ASP A 601 4.18 -36.51 -31.65
CA ASP A 601 4.65 -36.67 -33.01
C ASP A 601 6.19 -36.72 -33.13
N LEU A 602 6.89 -36.20 -32.10
CA LEU A 602 8.36 -36.22 -32.06
C LEU A 602 8.92 -37.54 -31.50
N VAL A 603 8.10 -38.50 -31.15
CA VAL A 603 8.54 -39.80 -30.63
C VAL A 603 9.02 -40.69 -31.78
N ASP A 604 10.26 -41.20 -31.66
CA ASP A 604 10.80 -42.21 -32.58
C ASP A 604 9.85 -43.42 -32.67
N PRO A 605 9.36 -43.81 -33.86
CA PRO A 605 8.46 -44.95 -34.03
C PRO A 605 8.93 -46.25 -33.39
N ALA A 606 10.23 -46.44 -33.27
CA ALA A 606 10.81 -47.65 -32.63
C ALA A 606 10.80 -47.58 -31.10
N ARG A 607 10.60 -46.39 -30.53
CA ARG A 607 10.66 -46.12 -29.06
C ARG A 607 9.30 -46.02 -28.39
N TRP A 608 8.21 -46.23 -29.12
CA TRP A 608 6.86 -46.18 -28.54
C TRP A 608 6.69 -47.02 -27.28
N PRO A 609 7.23 -48.25 -27.13
CA PRO A 609 7.07 -48.98 -25.90
C PRO A 609 7.64 -48.26 -24.67
N GLN A 610 8.76 -47.57 -24.80
CA GLN A 610 9.35 -46.76 -23.72
C GLN A 610 8.55 -45.47 -23.49
N ALA A 611 8.15 -44.77 -24.56
CA ALA A 611 7.34 -43.55 -24.46
C ALA A 611 6.01 -43.81 -23.76
N LEU A 612 5.34 -44.92 -24.03
CA LEU A 612 4.10 -45.33 -23.38
C LEU A 612 4.29 -45.60 -21.85
N SER A 613 5.48 -46.09 -21.47
CA SER A 613 5.81 -46.25 -20.07
C SER A 613 5.95 -44.89 -19.39
N LEU A 614 6.66 -43.94 -20.02
CA LEU A 614 6.82 -42.56 -19.50
C LEU A 614 5.47 -41.86 -19.34
N LEU A 615 4.60 -41.97 -20.33
CA LEU A 615 3.26 -41.41 -20.31
C LEU A 615 2.37 -42.01 -19.21
N ALA A 616 2.53 -43.28 -18.90
CA ALA A 616 1.74 -43.98 -17.90
C ALA A 616 2.25 -43.75 -16.46
N ASP A 617 3.56 -43.52 -16.31
CA ASP A 617 4.22 -43.40 -15.00
C ASP A 617 4.09 -41.99 -14.40
N ASP A 618 3.96 -40.97 -15.26
CA ASP A 618 3.74 -39.60 -14.80
C ASP A 618 2.24 -39.36 -14.52
N PRO A 619 1.89 -38.84 -13.34
CA PRO A 619 0.48 -38.60 -12.96
C PRO A 619 -0.28 -37.64 -13.85
N GLU A 620 0.38 -36.60 -14.40
CA GLU A 620 -0.28 -35.60 -15.23
C GLU A 620 -0.59 -36.14 -16.62
N THR A 621 0.35 -36.81 -17.26
CA THR A 621 0.15 -37.45 -18.55
C THR A 621 -0.80 -38.65 -18.44
N ALA A 622 -0.73 -39.43 -17.34
CA ALA A 622 -1.68 -40.52 -17.06
C ALA A 622 -3.13 -39.98 -16.91
N ALA A 623 -3.32 -38.79 -16.33
CA ALA A 623 -4.63 -38.17 -16.26
C ALA A 623 -5.16 -37.76 -17.65
N ALA A 624 -4.30 -37.22 -18.54
CA ALA A 624 -4.66 -36.92 -19.92
C ALA A 624 -4.98 -38.19 -20.74
N LEU A 625 -4.30 -39.31 -20.41
CA LEU A 625 -4.56 -40.60 -21.03
C LEU A 625 -5.89 -41.23 -20.63
N ALA A 626 -6.42 -40.89 -19.44
CA ALA A 626 -7.62 -41.54 -18.89
C ALA A 626 -8.91 -41.18 -19.67
N ASP A 627 -8.93 -40.05 -20.31
CA ASP A 627 -10.08 -39.63 -21.12
C ASP A 627 -10.01 -40.21 -22.53
N ARG A 628 -10.90 -41.14 -22.81
CA ARG A 628 -11.01 -41.78 -24.13
C ARG A 628 -11.38 -40.84 -25.26
N ALA A 629 -12.16 -39.81 -24.97
CA ALA A 629 -12.56 -38.78 -25.92
C ALA A 629 -11.53 -37.66 -26.05
N GLY A 630 -10.63 -37.55 -25.04
CA GLY A 630 -9.54 -36.58 -25.03
C GLY A 630 -8.55 -36.76 -26.16
N TYR A 631 -7.92 -35.62 -26.50
CA TYR A 631 -6.94 -35.58 -27.61
C TYR A 631 -5.84 -36.63 -27.47
N THR A 632 -5.21 -36.76 -26.31
CA THR A 632 -4.08 -37.68 -26.12
C THR A 632 -4.42 -39.14 -26.43
N ALA A 633 -5.53 -39.63 -25.86
CA ALA A 633 -5.95 -41.02 -26.13
C ALA A 633 -6.42 -41.19 -27.57
N TRP A 634 -7.05 -40.20 -28.17
CA TRP A 634 -7.46 -40.21 -29.57
C TRP A 634 -6.26 -40.26 -30.51
N TRP A 635 -5.22 -39.42 -30.25
CA TRP A 635 -4.02 -39.34 -31.05
C TRP A 635 -3.23 -40.67 -30.98
N LEU A 636 -2.98 -41.16 -29.77
CA LEU A 636 -2.24 -42.43 -29.55
C LEU A 636 -2.94 -43.64 -30.22
N ARG A 637 -4.28 -43.68 -30.24
CA ARG A 637 -5.00 -44.75 -30.98
C ARG A 637 -4.63 -44.82 -32.45
N ARG A 638 -4.33 -43.68 -33.04
CA ARG A 638 -4.10 -43.56 -34.49
C ARG A 638 -2.63 -43.71 -34.88
N HIS A 639 -1.78 -43.06 -34.09
CA HIS A 639 -0.39 -42.84 -34.51
C HIS A 639 0.60 -43.71 -33.73
N ALA A 640 0.39 -43.99 -32.44
CA ALA A 640 1.31 -44.80 -31.66
C ALA A 640 1.23 -46.29 -32.02
N THR A 641 2.38 -46.95 -32.15
CA THR A 641 2.44 -48.36 -32.55
C THR A 641 3.25 -49.17 -31.55
N VAL A 642 2.82 -50.43 -31.34
CA VAL A 642 3.59 -51.43 -30.60
C VAL A 642 3.74 -52.64 -31.47
N ALA A 643 4.99 -53.06 -31.71
CA ALA A 643 5.34 -54.13 -32.66
C ALA A 643 4.73 -53.89 -34.07
N GLY A 644 4.63 -52.62 -34.51
CA GLY A 644 4.09 -52.24 -35.82
C GLY A 644 2.56 -52.25 -35.91
N VAL A 645 1.85 -52.47 -34.77
CA VAL A 645 0.38 -52.45 -34.72
C VAL A 645 -0.05 -51.17 -34.01
N PRO A 646 -0.95 -50.35 -34.59
CA PRO A 646 -1.50 -49.17 -33.93
C PRO A 646 -2.25 -49.54 -32.64
N LEU A 647 -2.15 -48.70 -31.61
CA LEU A 647 -2.81 -48.98 -30.33
C LEU A 647 -4.33 -49.16 -30.47
N GLY A 648 -4.98 -48.42 -31.34
CA GLY A 648 -6.41 -48.55 -31.62
C GLY A 648 -6.82 -49.89 -32.23
N ARG A 649 -5.86 -50.75 -32.60
CA ARG A 649 -6.06 -52.12 -33.09
C ARG A 649 -5.63 -53.18 -32.09
N LEU A 650 -5.27 -52.77 -30.89
CA LEU A 650 -4.96 -53.66 -29.77
C LEU A 650 -6.04 -53.49 -28.69
N ARG A 651 -6.33 -54.56 -27.97
CA ARG A 651 -7.28 -54.49 -26.83
C ARG A 651 -6.55 -54.49 -25.49
N ALA A 652 -7.24 -54.03 -24.44
CA ALA A 652 -6.75 -54.19 -23.10
C ALA A 652 -6.70 -55.70 -22.72
N PRO A 653 -5.73 -56.14 -21.94
CA PRO A 653 -5.60 -57.55 -21.59
C PRO A 653 -6.84 -58.15 -20.90
N ASP A 654 -7.54 -57.32 -20.08
CA ASP A 654 -8.75 -57.66 -19.35
C ASP A 654 -10.06 -57.38 -20.09
N ASP A 655 -10.01 -56.72 -21.26
CA ASP A 655 -11.17 -56.54 -22.11
C ASP A 655 -11.39 -57.77 -23.03
N HIS A 656 -12.50 -58.46 -22.84
CA HIS A 656 -12.89 -59.61 -23.57
C HIS A 656 -13.87 -59.35 -24.74
N THR A 657 -14.17 -58.07 -25.03
CA THR A 657 -15.17 -57.73 -26.05
C THR A 657 -14.82 -58.32 -27.42
N PHE A 658 -13.57 -58.18 -27.86
CA PHE A 658 -13.02 -58.68 -29.13
C PHE A 658 -11.93 -59.72 -28.91
N ALA A 659 -12.02 -60.54 -27.84
CA ALA A 659 -11.04 -61.54 -27.51
C ALA A 659 -10.90 -62.58 -28.65
N GLY A 660 -9.67 -62.83 -29.07
CA GLY A 660 -9.38 -63.72 -30.22
C GLY A 660 -9.46 -63.01 -31.59
N LEU A 661 -10.14 -61.83 -31.68
CA LEU A 661 -10.15 -60.99 -32.89
C LEU A 661 -9.04 -59.91 -32.83
N LEU A 662 -8.94 -59.18 -31.73
CA LEU A 662 -7.85 -58.25 -31.51
C LEU A 662 -6.85 -58.86 -30.51
N ASP A 663 -5.56 -58.61 -30.77
CA ASP A 663 -4.47 -59.03 -29.91
C ASP A 663 -4.43 -58.16 -28.64
N ALA A 664 -4.09 -58.71 -27.49
CA ALA A 664 -3.92 -57.96 -26.27
C ALA A 664 -2.61 -57.16 -26.35
N LEU A 665 -2.64 -55.93 -25.85
CA LEU A 665 -1.41 -55.14 -25.70
C LEU A 665 -0.49 -55.81 -24.67
N ASP A 666 0.68 -56.24 -25.14
CA ASP A 666 1.77 -56.77 -24.31
C ASP A 666 2.65 -55.59 -23.81
N HIS A 667 2.23 -54.94 -22.76
CA HIS A 667 2.93 -53.80 -22.16
C HIS A 667 2.67 -53.71 -20.67
N PRO A 668 3.67 -53.38 -19.83
CA PRO A 668 3.47 -53.30 -18.37
C PRO A 668 2.35 -52.34 -17.95
N SER A 669 2.21 -51.20 -18.65
CA SER A 669 1.24 -50.15 -18.37
C SER A 669 -0.07 -50.30 -19.16
N ALA A 670 -0.38 -51.51 -19.70
CA ALA A 670 -1.53 -51.72 -20.59
C ALA A 670 -2.87 -51.29 -19.97
N SER A 671 -3.04 -51.40 -18.66
CA SER A 671 -4.25 -50.96 -17.97
C SER A 671 -4.41 -49.43 -17.92
N ALA A 672 -3.30 -48.69 -17.78
CA ALA A 672 -3.30 -47.24 -17.82
C ALA A 672 -3.58 -46.71 -19.24
N LEU A 673 -3.18 -47.44 -20.25
CA LEU A 673 -3.36 -47.13 -21.66
C LEU A 673 -4.75 -47.57 -22.20
N ALA A 674 -5.64 -48.09 -21.40
CA ALA A 674 -6.93 -48.66 -21.83
C ALA A 674 -7.80 -47.70 -22.66
N ALA A 675 -7.72 -46.41 -22.39
CA ALA A 675 -8.44 -45.36 -23.15
C ALA A 675 -7.86 -45.14 -24.55
N ALA A 676 -6.58 -45.40 -24.75
CA ALA A 676 -5.88 -45.35 -26.05
C ALA A 676 -5.97 -46.63 -26.86
N LEU A 677 -6.56 -47.69 -26.33
CA LEU A 677 -6.76 -48.98 -27.03
C LEU A 677 -8.11 -49.02 -27.76
N ALA A 678 -8.32 -50.11 -28.49
CA ALA A 678 -9.55 -50.36 -29.23
C ALA A 678 -10.79 -50.17 -28.32
N PRO A 679 -11.82 -49.46 -28.79
CA PRO A 679 -13.02 -49.24 -27.99
C PRO A 679 -13.86 -50.54 -27.91
N ALA A 680 -14.68 -50.65 -26.84
CA ALA A 680 -15.62 -51.74 -26.71
C ALA A 680 -16.82 -51.63 -27.66
N ALA A 681 -16.94 -50.53 -28.40
CA ALA A 681 -17.93 -50.30 -29.44
C ALA A 681 -17.24 -50.11 -30.81
N VAL A 682 -17.91 -50.37 -31.87
CA VAL A 682 -17.46 -50.05 -33.24
C VAL A 682 -17.97 -48.65 -33.57
N ASP A 683 -17.11 -47.71 -33.72
CA ASP A 683 -17.38 -46.27 -33.89
C ASP A 683 -16.72 -45.64 -35.12
N ASP A 684 -15.86 -46.42 -35.82
CA ASP A 684 -15.25 -46.00 -37.08
C ASP A 684 -15.12 -47.12 -38.08
N THR A 685 -15.00 -46.79 -39.38
CA THR A 685 -14.86 -47.69 -40.51
C THR A 685 -13.55 -48.50 -40.47
N ALA A 686 -12.48 -47.89 -39.92
CA ALA A 686 -11.18 -48.59 -39.91
C ALA A 686 -11.16 -49.76 -38.91
N LEU A 687 -11.74 -49.60 -37.72
CA LEU A 687 -11.91 -50.70 -36.75
C LEU A 687 -12.88 -51.76 -37.32
N ALA A 688 -13.99 -51.35 -37.97
CA ALA A 688 -14.93 -52.28 -38.62
C ALA A 688 -14.18 -53.14 -39.63
N ALA A 689 -13.37 -52.55 -40.50
CA ALA A 689 -12.58 -53.29 -41.53
C ALA A 689 -11.63 -54.31 -40.88
N VAL A 690 -10.94 -53.92 -39.81
CA VAL A 690 -10.05 -54.85 -39.06
C VAL A 690 -10.85 -56.01 -38.47
N LEU A 691 -11.97 -55.77 -37.82
CA LEU A 691 -12.79 -56.78 -37.21
C LEU A 691 -13.37 -57.74 -38.23
N LEU A 692 -13.83 -57.22 -39.40
CA LEU A 692 -14.29 -58.04 -40.51
C LEU A 692 -13.20 -58.97 -41.08
N ALA A 693 -12.01 -58.38 -41.32
CA ALA A 693 -10.85 -59.15 -41.78
C ALA A 693 -10.43 -60.22 -40.74
N ARG A 694 -10.47 -59.90 -39.46
CA ARG A 694 -10.12 -60.86 -38.37
C ARG A 694 -11.22 -61.89 -38.12
N LEU A 695 -12.50 -61.59 -38.37
CA LEU A 695 -13.57 -62.61 -38.38
C LEU A 695 -13.44 -63.55 -39.53
N ALA A 696 -12.95 -63.15 -40.68
CA ALA A 696 -12.73 -63.95 -41.84
C ALA A 696 -11.49 -64.83 -41.74
N ASP A 697 -10.58 -64.56 -40.83
CA ASP A 697 -9.31 -65.29 -40.71
C ASP A 697 -9.52 -66.70 -40.04
N PRO A 698 -9.39 -67.88 -40.81
CA PRO A 698 -9.63 -69.20 -40.28
C PRO A 698 -8.63 -69.58 -39.15
N GLU A 699 -7.46 -68.97 -39.11
CA GLU A 699 -6.42 -69.25 -38.11
C GLU A 699 -6.72 -68.72 -36.75
N ARG A 700 -7.65 -67.74 -36.62
CA ARG A 700 -8.02 -67.17 -35.35
C ARG A 700 -9.07 -68.03 -34.63
N THR A 701 -8.76 -68.35 -33.40
CA THR A 701 -9.71 -69.05 -32.52
C THR A 701 -10.62 -67.99 -31.77
N VAL A 702 -11.88 -67.98 -32.17
CA VAL A 702 -12.86 -67.02 -31.64
C VAL A 702 -14.07 -67.80 -31.10
N THR A 703 -14.51 -67.48 -29.90
CA THR A 703 -15.69 -68.15 -29.31
C THR A 703 -16.99 -67.66 -29.99
N PRO A 704 -18.03 -68.49 -30.10
CA PRO A 704 -19.30 -68.07 -30.69
C PRO A 704 -19.95 -66.87 -30.03
N ASP A 705 -19.71 -66.66 -28.76
CA ASP A 705 -20.21 -65.51 -28.03
C ASP A 705 -19.51 -64.22 -28.51
N VAL A 706 -18.21 -64.26 -28.71
CA VAL A 706 -17.44 -63.08 -29.24
C VAL A 706 -17.88 -62.82 -30.72
N VAL A 707 -18.10 -63.86 -31.50
CA VAL A 707 -18.57 -63.73 -32.90
C VAL A 707 -19.91 -63.00 -32.91
N THR A 708 -20.90 -63.49 -32.15
CA THR A 708 -22.22 -62.92 -32.07
C THR A 708 -22.19 -61.47 -31.56
N ARG A 709 -21.41 -61.21 -30.53
CA ARG A 709 -21.20 -59.86 -29.94
C ARG A 709 -20.63 -58.90 -30.97
N THR A 710 -19.61 -59.36 -31.71
CA THR A 710 -18.94 -58.50 -32.72
C THR A 710 -19.88 -58.20 -33.88
N HIS A 711 -20.65 -59.20 -34.41
CA HIS A 711 -21.66 -58.95 -35.44
C HIS A 711 -22.80 -58.02 -34.93
N ARG A 712 -23.18 -58.11 -33.64
CA ARG A 712 -24.16 -57.18 -33.03
C ARG A 712 -23.62 -55.76 -33.04
N LEU A 713 -22.36 -55.55 -32.64
CA LEU A 713 -21.73 -54.22 -32.60
C LEU A 713 -21.56 -53.64 -34.02
N LEU A 714 -21.08 -54.45 -34.96
CA LEU A 714 -20.99 -54.06 -36.37
C LEU A 714 -22.35 -53.70 -36.99
N GLY A 715 -23.39 -54.50 -36.78
CA GLY A 715 -24.73 -54.23 -37.23
C GLY A 715 -25.35 -53.01 -36.59
N ALA A 716 -25.08 -52.74 -35.31
CA ALA A 716 -25.48 -51.53 -34.61
C ALA A 716 -24.76 -50.26 -35.15
N ALA A 717 -23.50 -50.37 -35.50
CA ALA A 717 -22.69 -49.29 -36.09
C ALA A 717 -23.19 -48.96 -37.51
N ALA A 718 -23.47 -49.98 -38.30
CA ALA A 718 -24.03 -49.84 -39.65
C ALA A 718 -25.46 -49.17 -39.60
N ALA A 719 -26.32 -49.62 -38.66
CA ALA A 719 -27.64 -49.04 -38.44
C ALA A 719 -27.62 -47.58 -38.04
N ARG A 720 -26.59 -47.12 -37.29
CA ARG A 720 -26.39 -45.68 -36.92
C ARG A 720 -25.80 -44.86 -38.07
N GLY A 721 -25.30 -45.48 -39.16
CA GLY A 721 -24.68 -44.79 -40.26
C GLY A 721 -23.30 -44.21 -39.93
N VAL A 722 -22.59 -44.75 -38.92
CA VAL A 722 -21.24 -44.32 -38.54
C VAL A 722 -20.16 -44.98 -39.36
N LEU A 723 -20.50 -45.98 -40.17
CA LEU A 723 -19.59 -46.70 -41.07
C LEU A 723 -19.79 -46.24 -42.51
N ASP A 724 -18.75 -45.93 -43.19
CA ASP A 724 -18.72 -45.76 -44.64
C ASP A 724 -18.66 -47.17 -45.32
N LEU A 725 -19.82 -47.67 -45.73
CA LEU A 725 -19.93 -49.01 -46.33
C LEU A 725 -19.25 -49.10 -47.66
N ASP A 726 -19.16 -48.01 -48.40
CA ASP A 726 -18.49 -47.99 -49.73
C ASP A 726 -16.94 -48.06 -49.57
N ALA A 727 -16.41 -47.66 -48.43
CA ALA A 727 -14.98 -47.74 -48.13
C ALA A 727 -14.56 -49.07 -47.53
N LEU A 728 -15.47 -50.00 -47.26
CA LEU A 728 -15.18 -51.30 -46.66
C LEU A 728 -14.92 -52.37 -47.69
N ASP A 729 -13.70 -52.93 -47.68
CA ASP A 729 -13.40 -54.16 -48.45
C ASP A 729 -13.97 -55.37 -47.70
N LEU A 730 -14.96 -56.03 -48.29
CA LEU A 730 -15.54 -57.26 -47.71
C LEU A 730 -14.62 -58.48 -47.87
N PRO A 731 -14.36 -59.21 -46.79
CA PRO A 731 -13.51 -60.38 -46.84
C PRO A 731 -14.19 -61.54 -47.59
N PRO A 732 -13.45 -62.46 -48.19
CA PRO A 732 -13.99 -63.54 -48.99
C PRO A 732 -14.70 -64.62 -48.15
N GLN A 733 -14.66 -64.52 -46.82
CA GLN A 733 -15.31 -65.46 -45.92
C GLN A 733 -15.99 -64.65 -44.77
N VAL A 734 -17.04 -65.23 -44.18
CA VAL A 734 -17.70 -64.71 -42.99
C VAL A 734 -17.68 -65.73 -41.87
N ARG A 735 -17.64 -65.31 -40.63
CA ARG A 735 -17.66 -66.24 -39.46
C ARG A 735 -19.08 -66.50 -39.01
N SER A 736 -19.39 -67.80 -38.92
CA SER A 736 -20.70 -68.29 -38.56
C SER A 736 -20.90 -68.37 -37.04
N LEU A 737 -22.16 -68.55 -36.61
CA LEU A 737 -22.48 -68.84 -35.21
C LEU A 737 -21.77 -70.08 -34.63
N ALA A 738 -21.38 -71.03 -35.45
CA ALA A 738 -20.57 -72.17 -35.02
C ALA A 738 -19.12 -71.86 -34.71
N GLY A 739 -18.67 -70.59 -34.99
CA GLY A 739 -17.29 -70.19 -34.82
C GLY A 739 -16.37 -70.56 -35.98
N THR A 740 -16.87 -71.16 -37.02
CA THR A 740 -16.15 -71.52 -38.27
C THR A 740 -16.36 -70.45 -39.33
N THR A 741 -15.40 -70.31 -40.25
CA THR A 741 -15.56 -69.50 -41.47
C THR A 741 -16.38 -70.21 -42.54
N THR A 742 -17.18 -69.45 -43.31
CA THR A 742 -17.98 -69.97 -44.38
C THR A 742 -18.02 -68.93 -45.53
N GLU A 743 -18.32 -69.48 -46.73
CA GLU A 743 -18.44 -68.66 -47.96
C GLU A 743 -19.73 -67.78 -47.87
N PRO A 744 -19.69 -66.53 -48.33
CA PRO A 744 -20.86 -65.64 -48.31
C PRO A 744 -22.08 -66.19 -49.04
N ASP A 745 -21.87 -66.90 -50.12
CA ASP A 745 -22.95 -67.48 -50.97
C ASP A 745 -23.87 -68.48 -50.22
N VAL A 746 -23.38 -69.06 -49.09
CA VAL A 746 -24.12 -70.02 -48.31
C VAL A 746 -24.52 -69.49 -46.91
N ALA A 747 -24.02 -68.30 -46.55
CA ALA A 747 -24.28 -67.70 -45.26
C ALA A 747 -25.63 -66.94 -45.28
N LEU A 748 -26.31 -66.90 -44.13
CA LEU A 748 -27.57 -66.18 -43.95
C LEU A 748 -27.53 -65.38 -42.67
N VAL A 749 -27.95 -64.13 -42.72
CA VAL A 749 -28.13 -63.30 -41.50
C VAL A 749 -29.43 -63.67 -40.83
N LEU A 750 -29.35 -64.12 -39.59
CA LEU A 750 -30.52 -64.55 -38.82
C LEU A 750 -31.33 -63.32 -38.33
N ASP A 751 -32.45 -63.05 -38.93
CA ASP A 751 -33.35 -61.95 -38.58
C ASP A 751 -34.65 -62.41 -37.84
N ARG A 752 -34.92 -63.71 -37.84
CA ARG A 752 -36.09 -64.33 -37.21
C ARG A 752 -35.63 -65.48 -36.30
N PRO A 753 -35.91 -65.43 -34.97
CA PRO A 753 -35.37 -66.48 -34.03
C PRO A 753 -35.77 -67.90 -34.41
N HIS A 754 -37.00 -68.08 -34.93
CA HIS A 754 -37.53 -69.40 -35.28
C HIS A 754 -36.79 -70.09 -36.45
N LEU A 755 -36.21 -69.33 -37.38
CA LEU A 755 -35.39 -69.83 -38.48
C LEU A 755 -34.11 -70.49 -38.00
N GLY A 756 -33.58 -70.09 -36.86
CA GLY A 756 -32.42 -70.75 -36.25
C GLY A 756 -32.64 -72.23 -35.88
N ALA A 757 -33.85 -72.66 -35.82
CA ALA A 757 -34.17 -74.13 -35.57
C ALA A 757 -33.96 -74.97 -36.80
N VAL A 758 -33.83 -74.41 -38.00
CA VAL A 758 -33.77 -75.11 -39.25
C VAL A 758 -32.52 -74.85 -40.09
N ILE A 759 -31.81 -73.78 -39.81
CA ILE A 759 -30.54 -73.42 -40.46
C ILE A 759 -29.39 -73.99 -39.65
N PRO A 760 -28.44 -74.73 -40.25
CA PRO A 760 -27.23 -75.17 -39.56
C PRO A 760 -26.41 -74.02 -39.02
N PRO A 761 -25.89 -74.10 -37.78
CA PRO A 761 -25.14 -72.97 -37.14
C PRO A 761 -23.94 -72.51 -37.93
N GLU A 762 -23.36 -73.36 -38.77
CA GLU A 762 -22.23 -73.07 -39.70
C GLU A 762 -22.63 -72.11 -40.81
N ARG A 763 -23.93 -71.90 -41.06
CA ARG A 763 -24.46 -71.00 -42.07
C ARG A 763 -25.09 -69.76 -41.49
N ILE A 764 -25.21 -69.64 -40.17
CA ILE A 764 -25.85 -68.57 -39.53
C ILE A 764 -24.82 -67.49 -39.20
N VAL A 765 -25.07 -66.22 -39.61
CA VAL A 765 -24.48 -65.04 -39.11
C VAL A 765 -25.49 -64.40 -38.17
N LEU A 766 -25.13 -64.31 -36.89
CA LEU A 766 -26.00 -63.79 -35.85
C LEU A 766 -25.47 -62.53 -35.20
N GLY A 767 -26.23 -61.46 -35.27
CA GLY A 767 -26.06 -60.18 -34.52
C GLY A 767 -27.26 -59.98 -33.57
N ALA A 768 -27.76 -58.72 -33.50
CA ALA A 768 -29.09 -58.43 -32.90
C ALA A 768 -30.19 -58.46 -33.95
N PHE A 769 -31.35 -58.97 -33.58
CA PHE A 769 -32.46 -59.09 -34.51
C PHE A 769 -32.94 -57.74 -35.02
N GLU A 770 -32.87 -56.71 -34.18
CA GLU A 770 -33.27 -55.33 -34.48
C GLU A 770 -32.36 -54.67 -35.54
N THR A 771 -31.12 -55.04 -35.63
CA THR A 771 -30.15 -54.53 -36.59
C THR A 771 -29.74 -55.56 -37.65
N ALA A 772 -30.46 -56.69 -37.78
CA ALA A 772 -30.13 -57.76 -38.71
C ALA A 772 -30.09 -57.28 -40.18
N ALA A 773 -31.03 -56.35 -40.56
CA ALA A 773 -31.02 -55.76 -41.91
C ALA A 773 -29.76 -54.97 -42.18
N ALA A 774 -29.34 -54.10 -41.25
CA ALA A 774 -28.09 -53.32 -41.38
C ALA A 774 -26.83 -54.23 -41.39
N LEU A 775 -26.82 -55.32 -40.60
CA LEU A 775 -25.74 -56.31 -40.65
C LEU A 775 -25.70 -57.08 -41.99
N ALA A 776 -26.90 -57.41 -42.57
CA ALA A 776 -27.02 -58.02 -43.87
C ALA A 776 -26.46 -57.11 -44.98
N ASP A 777 -26.83 -55.80 -44.94
CA ASP A 777 -26.32 -54.82 -45.91
C ASP A 777 -24.80 -54.64 -45.75
N LEU A 778 -24.30 -54.56 -44.50
CA LEU A 778 -22.86 -54.45 -44.21
C LEU A 778 -22.01 -55.63 -44.76
N LEU A 779 -22.53 -56.81 -44.66
CA LEU A 779 -21.82 -58.04 -45.06
C LEU A 779 -22.17 -58.51 -46.47
N ASP A 780 -23.07 -57.83 -47.20
CA ASP A 780 -23.66 -58.22 -48.48
C ASP A 780 -24.19 -59.66 -48.43
N LEU A 781 -24.96 -59.98 -47.40
CA LEU A 781 -25.55 -61.29 -47.15
C LEU A 781 -27.08 -61.21 -47.16
N PRO A 782 -27.77 -62.28 -47.62
CA PRO A 782 -29.23 -62.31 -47.58
C PRO A 782 -29.76 -62.54 -46.14
N LEU A 783 -30.91 -61.97 -45.84
CA LEU A 783 -31.66 -62.22 -44.62
C LEU A 783 -32.26 -63.64 -44.70
N ALA A 784 -32.20 -64.38 -43.61
CA ALA A 784 -32.78 -65.70 -43.52
C ALA A 784 -34.28 -65.72 -43.86
N SER A 785 -35.03 -64.68 -43.46
CA SER A 785 -36.47 -64.56 -43.78
C SER A 785 -36.75 -64.28 -45.23
N THR A 786 -35.80 -63.70 -45.98
CA THR A 786 -35.94 -63.46 -47.44
C THR A 786 -35.47 -64.65 -48.25
N ALA A 787 -34.50 -65.37 -47.75
CA ALA A 787 -33.90 -66.54 -48.42
C ALA A 787 -34.67 -67.83 -48.25
N ILE A 788 -35.57 -67.90 -47.28
CA ILE A 788 -36.35 -69.11 -46.93
C ILE A 788 -37.83 -68.81 -46.97
N ALA A 789 -38.56 -69.48 -47.84
CA ALA A 789 -40.01 -69.43 -47.77
C ALA A 789 -40.54 -70.69 -47.03
N ALA A 790 -41.57 -70.51 -46.21
CA ALA A 790 -42.01 -71.54 -45.30
C ALA A 790 -43.56 -71.54 -45.12
N ASP A 791 -44.10 -72.74 -45.27
CA ASP A 791 -45.58 -72.98 -45.09
C ASP A 791 -45.83 -74.01 -43.99
N VAL A 792 -46.71 -73.71 -43.03
CA VAL A 792 -47.12 -74.71 -42.04
C VAL A 792 -48.00 -75.75 -42.65
N VAL A 793 -47.64 -77.02 -42.50
CA VAL A 793 -48.37 -78.21 -43.06
C VAL A 793 -49.37 -78.75 -42.08
N GLY A 794 -50.63 -78.77 -42.44
CA GLY A 794 -51.71 -79.33 -41.58
C GLY A 794 -52.43 -78.36 -40.75
N ALA A 795 -53.60 -78.69 -40.28
CA ALA A 795 -54.44 -77.85 -39.46
C ALA A 795 -54.06 -77.97 -37.97
N GLY A 796 -53.95 -76.83 -37.30
CA GLY A 796 -53.78 -76.80 -35.85
C GLY A 796 -54.99 -76.34 -35.13
N ARG A 797 -55.08 -76.54 -33.82
CA ARG A 797 -56.15 -76.05 -32.94
C ARG A 797 -55.81 -74.64 -32.46
N GLU A 798 -56.63 -73.69 -32.71
CA GLU A 798 -56.57 -72.38 -32.16
C GLU A 798 -56.69 -72.37 -30.61
N SER A 799 -55.86 -71.67 -29.95
CA SER A 799 -55.83 -71.56 -28.50
C SER A 799 -55.26 -70.20 -28.05
N ALA A 800 -55.12 -69.99 -26.78
CA ALA A 800 -54.39 -68.84 -26.18
C ALA A 800 -53.34 -69.32 -25.18
N TRP A 801 -52.27 -68.61 -25.06
CA TRP A 801 -51.14 -69.00 -24.17
C TRP A 801 -51.57 -69.31 -22.74
N ASP A 802 -52.49 -68.60 -22.19
CA ASP A 802 -53.12 -68.74 -20.86
C ASP A 802 -53.95 -69.98 -20.70
N ARG A 803 -54.38 -70.57 -21.82
CA ARG A 803 -55.20 -71.83 -21.88
C ARG A 803 -54.37 -73.04 -22.18
N GLU A 804 -53.11 -72.90 -22.42
CA GLU A 804 -52.19 -74.00 -22.64
C GLU A 804 -51.38 -74.33 -21.33
N PRO A 805 -51.78 -75.41 -20.56
CA PRO A 805 -51.15 -75.68 -19.28
C PRO A 805 -49.65 -75.88 -19.36
N GLY A 806 -49.16 -76.42 -20.45
CA GLY A 806 -47.76 -76.71 -20.67
C GLY A 806 -46.97 -75.38 -20.81
N ALA A 807 -47.48 -74.41 -21.52
CA ALA A 807 -46.85 -73.09 -21.68
C ALA A 807 -46.88 -72.31 -20.34
N VAL A 808 -47.98 -72.34 -19.61
CA VAL A 808 -48.12 -71.70 -18.31
C VAL A 808 -47.10 -72.27 -17.31
N LEU A 809 -46.99 -73.59 -17.27
CA LEU A 809 -46.02 -74.26 -16.38
C LEU A 809 -44.58 -74.00 -16.82
N ALA A 810 -44.29 -73.96 -18.10
CA ALA A 810 -42.91 -73.64 -18.58
C ALA A 810 -42.51 -72.25 -18.27
N CYS A 811 -43.37 -71.25 -18.52
CA CYS A 811 -43.11 -69.85 -18.20
C CYS A 811 -42.94 -69.71 -16.67
N ALA A 812 -43.80 -70.30 -15.87
CA ALA A 812 -43.66 -70.23 -14.42
C ALA A 812 -42.36 -70.88 -13.91
N ALA A 813 -41.96 -72.06 -14.49
CA ALA A 813 -40.68 -72.74 -14.11
C ALA A 813 -39.41 -71.94 -14.51
N LEU A 814 -39.51 -71.19 -15.60
CA LEU A 814 -38.40 -70.38 -16.13
C LEU A 814 -38.42 -68.90 -15.60
N GLY A 815 -39.38 -68.55 -14.80
CA GLY A 815 -39.54 -67.11 -14.35
C GLY A 815 -39.84 -66.13 -15.49
N LEU A 816 -40.40 -66.62 -16.60
CA LEU A 816 -40.68 -65.78 -17.78
C LEU A 816 -42.15 -65.33 -17.78
N PRO A 817 -42.40 -64.10 -18.24
CA PRO A 817 -43.76 -63.65 -18.39
C PRO A 817 -44.50 -64.53 -19.46
N LEU A 818 -45.74 -64.83 -19.20
CA LEU A 818 -46.57 -65.59 -20.14
C LEU A 818 -46.86 -64.70 -21.37
N PRO A 819 -46.57 -65.19 -22.58
CA PRO A 819 -46.92 -64.45 -23.78
C PRO A 819 -48.42 -64.20 -23.85
N SER A 820 -48.81 -63.06 -24.43
CA SER A 820 -50.24 -62.74 -24.66
C SER A 820 -50.65 -63.00 -26.12
N GLY A 821 -51.92 -63.28 -26.38
CA GLY A 821 -52.46 -63.45 -27.69
C GLY A 821 -52.76 -64.89 -28.11
N PRO A 822 -53.18 -65.11 -29.35
CA PRO A 822 -53.57 -66.43 -29.90
C PRO A 822 -52.31 -67.24 -30.21
N VAL A 823 -52.46 -68.56 -30.10
CA VAL A 823 -51.43 -69.56 -30.46
C VAL A 823 -52.18 -70.73 -31.19
N VAL A 824 -51.57 -71.28 -32.23
CA VAL A 824 -52.07 -72.47 -32.94
C VAL A 824 -51.29 -73.70 -32.43
N VAL A 825 -51.98 -74.64 -31.83
CA VAL A 825 -51.30 -75.86 -31.25
C VAL A 825 -51.51 -77.03 -32.19
N HIS A 826 -50.45 -77.69 -32.57
CA HIS A 826 -50.37 -78.86 -33.38
C HIS A 826 -49.92 -80.09 -32.52
N ASP A 827 -50.47 -81.26 -32.88
CA ASP A 827 -49.99 -82.55 -32.25
C ASP A 827 -48.53 -82.83 -32.74
N GLU A 828 -48.30 -82.45 -33.99
CA GLU A 828 -46.97 -82.50 -34.61
C GLU A 828 -46.87 -81.27 -35.52
N LEU A 829 -45.95 -80.38 -35.33
CA LEU A 829 -45.80 -79.12 -36.13
C LEU A 829 -44.73 -79.40 -37.23
N VAL A 830 -45.25 -79.53 -38.43
CA VAL A 830 -44.40 -79.71 -39.62
C VAL A 830 -44.50 -78.43 -40.47
N VAL A 831 -43.30 -77.97 -40.86
CA VAL A 831 -43.16 -76.75 -41.72
C VAL A 831 -42.45 -77.21 -42.98
N ARG A 832 -43.01 -76.78 -44.14
CA ARG A 832 -42.44 -77.07 -45.45
C ARG A 832 -41.60 -75.91 -45.92
N PHE A 833 -40.34 -76.08 -46.14
CA PHE A 833 -39.38 -75.03 -46.53
C PHE A 833 -39.04 -75.11 -47.99
N ARG A 834 -38.82 -73.91 -48.59
CA ARG A 834 -38.33 -73.79 -50.02
C ARG A 834 -37.26 -72.66 -50.04
N GLY A 835 -36.27 -72.73 -50.90
CA GLY A 835 -35.18 -71.75 -51.04
C GLY A 835 -33.92 -72.22 -50.39
N ALA A 836 -33.25 -71.47 -49.57
CA ALA A 836 -31.92 -71.81 -48.95
C ALA A 836 -32.02 -73.05 -48.04
N VAL A 837 -33.20 -73.42 -47.54
CA VAL A 837 -33.50 -74.69 -46.89
C VAL A 837 -34.68 -75.33 -47.60
N GLU A 838 -34.64 -76.64 -47.86
CA GLU A 838 -35.63 -77.35 -48.60
C GLU A 838 -36.14 -78.60 -47.87
N GLY A 839 -37.44 -78.88 -47.93
CA GLY A 839 -38.06 -80.06 -47.35
C GLY A 839 -39.04 -79.85 -46.23
N ASP A 840 -39.64 -80.93 -45.74
CA ASP A 840 -40.56 -80.89 -44.60
C ASP A 840 -39.82 -81.18 -43.32
N VAL A 841 -39.86 -80.22 -42.36
CA VAL A 841 -39.08 -80.32 -41.07
C VAL A 841 -40.09 -80.18 -39.87
N THR A 842 -39.96 -81.11 -38.93
CA THR A 842 -40.69 -81.04 -37.65
C THR A 842 -40.00 -79.99 -36.73
N VAL A 843 -40.71 -78.96 -36.35
CA VAL A 843 -40.12 -77.93 -35.48
C VAL A 843 -40.90 -77.84 -34.14
N PRO A 844 -40.29 -77.36 -33.06
CA PRO A 844 -40.97 -77.16 -31.78
C PRO A 844 -41.93 -75.97 -31.78
N TRP A 845 -41.63 -74.93 -32.47
CA TRP A 845 -42.46 -73.74 -32.68
C TRP A 845 -42.12 -73.02 -33.97
N TRP A 846 -43.06 -72.24 -34.48
CA TRP A 846 -42.94 -71.47 -35.73
C TRP A 846 -43.79 -70.22 -35.70
N VAL A 847 -43.38 -69.18 -36.42
CA VAL A 847 -44.19 -67.97 -36.66
C VAL A 847 -44.42 -67.93 -38.17
N ASP A 848 -45.68 -67.97 -38.57
CA ASP A 848 -46.10 -67.90 -40.02
C ASP A 848 -45.99 -66.47 -40.58
N GLU A 849 -46.29 -66.33 -41.90
CA GLU A 849 -46.21 -65.02 -42.59
C GLU A 849 -47.24 -64.01 -42.04
N ASP A 850 -48.36 -64.49 -41.50
CA ASP A 850 -49.34 -63.59 -40.84
C ASP A 850 -48.94 -63.21 -39.39
N GLY A 851 -47.79 -63.67 -38.92
CA GLY A 851 -47.31 -63.36 -37.54
C GLY A 851 -47.93 -64.26 -36.47
N ARG A 852 -48.73 -65.33 -36.89
CA ARG A 852 -49.29 -66.23 -35.90
C ARG A 852 -48.28 -67.20 -35.39
N THR A 853 -48.23 -67.40 -34.08
CA THR A 853 -47.35 -68.41 -33.49
C THR A 853 -47.99 -69.78 -33.48
N HIS A 854 -47.32 -70.74 -34.05
CA HIS A 854 -47.62 -72.21 -34.03
C HIS A 854 -46.65 -72.82 -33.05
N CYS A 855 -47.20 -73.82 -32.24
CA CYS A 855 -46.38 -74.58 -31.35
C CYS A 855 -46.79 -76.05 -31.38
N ARG A 856 -45.84 -76.98 -31.16
CA ARG A 856 -46.14 -78.34 -30.96
C ARG A 856 -46.75 -78.52 -29.56
N ARG A 857 -47.78 -79.36 -29.46
CA ARG A 857 -48.43 -79.67 -28.19
C ARG A 857 -47.42 -80.17 -27.18
N TRP A 858 -47.34 -79.52 -26.04
CA TRP A 858 -46.53 -80.01 -24.93
C TRP A 858 -47.06 -81.41 -24.44
N ARG A 859 -46.30 -82.47 -24.65
CA ARG A 859 -46.48 -83.75 -24.04
C ARG A 859 -45.56 -83.78 -22.81
N GLY A 860 -46.16 -83.68 -21.65
CA GLY A 860 -45.39 -83.72 -20.38
C GLY A 860 -44.40 -84.86 -20.35
N GLY A 861 -43.16 -84.61 -20.16
CA GLY A 861 -42.01 -85.42 -19.88
C GLY A 861 -42.03 -86.83 -20.20
N GLY A 862 -41.24 -87.20 -21.15
CA GLY A 862 -40.53 -88.44 -21.28
C GLY A 862 -39.17 -88.12 -21.72
N ALA A 863 -38.23 -88.19 -20.80
CA ALA A 863 -36.77 -88.17 -20.84
C ALA A 863 -36.05 -87.45 -21.97
#